data_b951ebc07b7bc9a28172c30a6407b8e1
#
_entry.id   b951ebc07b7bc9a28172c30a6407b8e1
#
_cell.length_a   1.000
_cell.length_b   1.000
_cell.length_c   1.000
_cell.angle_alpha   90.00
_cell.angle_beta   90.00
_cell.angle_gamma   90.00
#
_symmetry.space_group_name_H-M   'P 1'
#
loop_
_entity.id
_entity.type
_entity.pdbx_description
1 polymer ?
#
loop_
_entity_poly.entity_id
_entity_poly.type
_entity_poly.pdbx_seq_one_letter_code
_entity_poly.pdbx_strand_id
1 'polypeptide(L)'
;MAKLFLSYSRKNARAAERLTHWLESQGHDVWRDEDDIGGGTSFSSEIERALEDCDAVLVLWSADSAQSAWVRDEAGYGRDRGKLIPLSLDGTEPPLGFRQFQSIDVSKWKGSGAPPAAERIRTAIERISGLQPSVSSQQPRRKPRGDFPWRIAAISIVLVVAVVAIVVFLWGRSAGDRAITIAVSPSPTSSDRAMAADYANVAAADMAAFLPRRFDKATVIAPAESTGSGSGYRMLISTDPRGAGANATLTLADTDGRTTLWSKNWSVADAAAADLKAQVSATASKAAFCLMDARGGSTTLSQPALGLFLSGCTDLGDSKISNADFETTFERVAKLAPDFGPAWDYLALSRSWVAADLQDRSPTAHAAAVRQARDAIVTARKLNPNSAMSYDAEYHLITDEDTSFRGLQILEQGAKIDPDDGRIQMHLSDEYQAVGRMSDSVQAAQRGVELEPNAPYTRSVYIVALIYSGQFSKAKADIAEARKRWPGDIDIDYADFSLQFRYGDPRAALELMPRAFNYSDAEMAPYRKLVAARLDPTPAKVDDAIAALGARAPNSFLTRNRVLLALGNFGRVEQAYQLMEDPKFQPSIERAGLFRPDFAKIRADPRFMQIAARLGLVRYWRQTGYWPDFCTTEQLKYDCKTEAAKYPG
;
A
#
# COMPACT_ATOMS: atom_id res chain seq x y z
N MET A 1 26.67 -30.25 -2.58
CA MET A 1 26.25 -30.13 -1.15
C MET A 1 25.30 -28.96 -1.10
N ALA A 2 24.06 -29.16 -0.69
CA ALA A 2 23.06 -28.09 -0.53
C ALA A 2 22.77 -27.91 0.96
N LYS A 3 22.47 -26.69 1.38
CA LYS A 3 21.95 -26.34 2.69
C LYS A 3 20.43 -26.47 2.67
N LEU A 4 19.87 -27.31 3.48
CA LEU A 4 18.44 -27.63 3.50
C LEU A 4 17.83 -27.23 4.83
N PHE A 5 16.67 -26.61 4.79
CA PHE A 5 15.85 -26.34 5.96
C PHE A 5 14.70 -27.33 6.01
N LEU A 6 14.53 -28.07 7.13
CA LEU A 6 13.45 -29.04 7.30
C LEU A 6 12.42 -28.55 8.30
N SER A 7 11.24 -28.19 7.78
CA SER A 7 10.06 -27.75 8.55
C SER A 7 9.12 -28.92 8.83
N TYR A 8 8.68 -29.08 10.08
CA TYR A 8 7.82 -30.19 10.52
C TYR A 8 7.07 -29.86 11.82
N SER A 9 6.00 -30.59 12.13
CA SER A 9 5.38 -30.54 13.46
C SER A 9 6.17 -31.35 14.47
N ARG A 10 6.37 -30.86 15.69
CA ARG A 10 7.05 -31.60 16.80
C ARG A 10 6.53 -33.00 17.01
N LYS A 11 5.24 -33.26 16.75
CA LYS A 11 4.66 -34.60 16.78
C LYS A 11 5.24 -35.54 15.73
N ASN A 12 5.86 -35.00 14.69
CA ASN A 12 6.49 -35.75 13.61
C ASN A 12 8.03 -35.85 13.74
N ALA A 13 8.60 -35.47 14.88
CA ALA A 13 10.05 -35.39 15.11
C ALA A 13 10.81 -36.67 14.71
N ARG A 14 10.30 -37.86 15.04
CA ARG A 14 10.92 -39.14 14.64
C ARG A 14 10.98 -39.33 13.12
N ALA A 15 10.01 -38.81 12.37
CA ALA A 15 10.02 -38.91 10.91
C ALA A 15 10.99 -37.86 10.32
N ALA A 16 11.01 -36.66 10.88
CA ALA A 16 11.95 -35.60 10.53
C ALA A 16 13.40 -36.04 10.76
N GLU A 17 13.73 -36.65 11.92
CA GLU A 17 15.04 -37.16 12.25
C GLU A 17 15.53 -38.20 11.24
N ARG A 18 14.68 -39.17 10.87
CA ARG A 18 15.02 -40.17 9.85
C ARG A 18 15.28 -39.52 8.48
N LEU A 19 14.50 -38.54 8.11
CA LEU A 19 14.67 -37.81 6.86
C LEU A 19 15.98 -37.01 6.86
N THR A 20 16.29 -36.32 7.96
CA THR A 20 17.57 -35.64 8.17
C THR A 20 18.76 -36.58 7.98
N HIS A 21 18.81 -37.70 8.69
CA HIS A 21 19.89 -38.65 8.56
C HIS A 21 20.08 -39.19 7.13
N TRP A 22 18.96 -39.39 6.41
CA TRP A 22 19.04 -39.79 5.01
C TRP A 22 19.60 -38.68 4.13
N LEU A 23 19.13 -37.43 4.27
CA LEU A 23 19.61 -36.28 3.51
C LEU A 23 21.09 -35.98 3.77
N GLU A 24 21.53 -36.08 5.02
CA GLU A 24 22.93 -35.96 5.43
C GLU A 24 23.79 -37.07 4.81
N SER A 25 23.29 -38.33 4.75
CA SER A 25 23.96 -39.42 4.08
C SER A 25 24.10 -39.22 2.57
N GLN A 26 23.29 -38.34 1.96
CA GLN A 26 23.40 -37.91 0.57
C GLN A 26 24.36 -36.72 0.40
N GLY A 27 24.98 -36.22 1.48
CA GLY A 27 25.95 -35.13 1.46
C GLY A 27 25.34 -33.72 1.49
N HIS A 28 24.13 -33.58 2.01
CA HIS A 28 23.49 -32.28 2.27
C HIS A 28 23.71 -31.85 3.71
N ASP A 29 23.66 -30.53 3.96
CA ASP A 29 23.66 -29.93 5.28
C ASP A 29 22.21 -29.60 5.65
N VAL A 30 21.68 -30.19 6.74
CA VAL A 30 20.25 -30.12 7.07
C VAL A 30 20.05 -29.40 8.40
N TRP A 31 19.47 -28.22 8.35
CA TRP A 31 19.01 -27.50 9.52
C TRP A 31 17.57 -27.91 9.87
N ARG A 32 17.33 -28.22 11.13
CA ARG A 32 16.00 -28.50 11.68
C ARG A 32 15.80 -27.77 13.01
N ASP A 33 14.60 -27.41 13.33
CA ASP A 33 14.26 -26.85 14.63
C ASP A 33 14.45 -27.95 15.71
N GLU A 34 15.60 -27.95 16.33
CA GLU A 34 15.89 -28.79 17.49
C GLU A 34 15.75 -27.91 18.75
N ASP A 35 14.72 -28.21 19.54
CA ASP A 35 14.70 -28.08 20.98
C ASP A 35 14.01 -26.90 21.68
N ASP A 36 13.30 -27.33 22.71
CA ASP A 36 13.10 -26.87 24.08
C ASP A 36 14.13 -25.86 24.57
N ILE A 37 14.03 -24.61 24.15
CA ILE A 37 14.59 -23.49 24.90
C ILE A 37 13.44 -22.65 25.40
N GLY A 38 13.30 -22.60 26.73
CA GLY A 38 12.28 -21.82 27.42
C GLY A 38 12.28 -20.35 27.04
N GLY A 39 11.09 -19.82 26.83
CA GLY A 39 10.70 -18.47 26.43
C GLY A 39 11.73 -17.37 26.59
N GLY A 40 12.05 -16.66 25.49
CA GLY A 40 12.76 -15.40 25.48
C GLY A 40 13.56 -15.10 24.22
N THR A 41 13.05 -14.28 23.37
CA THR A 41 13.67 -13.25 22.49
C THR A 41 14.84 -13.53 21.54
N SER A 42 15.55 -14.67 21.54
CA SER A 42 16.64 -14.94 20.57
C SER A 42 16.31 -15.96 19.48
N PHE A 43 15.21 -16.67 19.61
CA PHE A 43 14.87 -17.85 18.83
C PHE A 43 14.40 -17.55 17.39
N SER A 44 13.70 -16.43 17.17
CA SER A 44 13.24 -16.06 15.83
C SER A 44 14.37 -15.67 14.88
N SER A 45 15.46 -15.12 15.38
CA SER A 45 16.57 -14.64 14.55
C SER A 45 17.46 -15.77 14.01
N GLU A 46 17.56 -16.90 14.70
CA GLU A 46 18.31 -18.07 14.22
C GLU A 46 17.53 -18.84 13.16
N ILE A 47 16.24 -19.00 13.34
CA ILE A 47 15.35 -19.62 12.36
C ILE A 47 15.27 -18.77 11.09
N GLU A 48 15.09 -17.45 11.20
CA GLU A 48 15.12 -16.55 10.05
C GLU A 48 16.43 -16.66 9.27
N ARG A 49 17.55 -16.65 9.96
CA ARG A 49 18.88 -16.80 9.33
C ARG A 49 19.04 -18.14 8.65
N ALA A 50 18.60 -19.25 9.28
CA ALA A 50 18.63 -20.56 8.68
C ALA A 50 17.76 -20.69 7.42
N LEU A 51 16.58 -20.03 7.43
CA LEU A 51 15.69 -19.94 6.26
C LEU A 51 16.29 -19.05 5.15
N GLU A 52 16.98 -17.97 5.50
CA GLU A 52 17.67 -17.11 4.52
C GLU A 52 18.84 -17.85 3.85
N ASP A 53 19.66 -18.53 4.63
CA ASP A 53 20.89 -19.19 4.20
C ASP A 53 20.66 -20.53 3.48
N CYS A 54 19.46 -21.13 3.58
CA CYS A 54 19.19 -22.42 2.95
C CYS A 54 18.99 -22.30 1.43
N ASP A 55 19.40 -23.36 0.72
CA ASP A 55 19.17 -23.51 -0.72
C ASP A 55 17.74 -24.02 -1.02
N ALA A 56 17.18 -24.85 -0.13
CA ALA A 56 15.81 -25.36 -0.26
C ALA A 56 15.14 -25.57 1.10
N VAL A 57 13.82 -25.39 1.16
CA VAL A 57 12.95 -25.61 2.31
C VAL A 57 12.11 -26.87 2.06
N LEU A 58 12.39 -27.93 2.80
CA LEU A 58 11.60 -29.14 2.79
C LEU A 58 10.52 -29.04 3.86
N VAL A 59 9.26 -29.25 3.51
CA VAL A 59 8.15 -29.21 4.46
C VAL A 59 7.49 -30.57 4.55
N LEU A 60 7.48 -31.15 5.76
CA LEU A 60 6.90 -32.47 6.02
C LEU A 60 5.42 -32.32 6.40
N TRP A 61 4.55 -32.42 5.42
CA TRP A 61 3.10 -32.29 5.62
C TRP A 61 2.50 -33.52 6.29
N SER A 62 1.74 -33.28 7.34
CA SER A 62 0.89 -34.23 8.07
C SER A 62 -0.36 -33.51 8.58
N ALA A 63 -1.32 -34.25 9.15
CA ALA A 63 -2.49 -33.66 9.79
C ALA A 63 -2.11 -32.64 10.88
N ASP A 64 -1.02 -32.89 11.63
CA ASP A 64 -0.54 -31.98 12.68
C ASP A 64 0.22 -30.77 12.11
N SER A 65 1.11 -30.96 11.13
CA SER A 65 1.88 -29.86 10.53
C SER A 65 1.01 -28.92 9.71
N ALA A 66 -0.03 -29.43 9.05
CA ALA A 66 -0.99 -28.63 8.31
C ALA A 66 -1.79 -27.65 9.20
N GLN A 67 -1.94 -27.96 10.49
CA GLN A 67 -2.59 -27.09 11.47
C GLN A 67 -1.60 -26.12 12.18
N SER A 68 -0.31 -26.36 12.11
CA SER A 68 0.73 -25.52 12.72
C SER A 68 0.86 -24.21 11.95
N ALA A 69 0.61 -23.08 12.60
CA ALA A 69 0.85 -21.74 12.03
C ALA A 69 2.33 -21.58 11.67
N TRP A 70 3.22 -22.06 12.54
CA TRP A 70 4.66 -21.99 12.37
C TRP A 70 5.16 -22.72 11.11
N VAL A 71 4.76 -23.98 10.94
CA VAL A 71 5.11 -24.76 9.74
C VAL A 71 4.56 -24.12 8.46
N ARG A 72 3.39 -23.50 8.54
CA ARG A 72 2.81 -22.77 7.39
C ARG A 72 3.59 -21.50 7.04
N ASP A 73 4.11 -20.78 8.04
CA ASP A 73 4.90 -19.56 7.83
C ASP A 73 6.26 -19.92 7.18
N GLU A 74 6.93 -20.95 7.67
CA GLU A 74 8.19 -21.47 7.09
C GLU A 74 7.98 -22.00 5.66
N ALA A 75 6.89 -22.75 5.44
CA ALA A 75 6.49 -23.20 4.10
C ALA A 75 6.18 -22.02 3.17
N GLY A 76 5.55 -20.97 3.69
CA GLY A 76 5.28 -19.71 2.99
C GLY A 76 6.57 -19.05 2.54
N TYR A 77 7.53 -18.95 3.44
CA TYR A 77 8.87 -18.42 3.14
C TYR A 77 9.54 -19.18 1.97
N GLY A 78 9.53 -20.52 2.03
CA GLY A 78 10.09 -21.37 0.97
C GLY A 78 9.34 -21.22 -0.36
N ARG A 79 8.00 -21.11 -0.32
CA ARG A 79 7.15 -20.91 -1.49
C ARG A 79 7.47 -19.58 -2.19
N ASP A 80 7.50 -18.50 -1.44
CA ASP A 80 7.61 -17.14 -1.98
C ASP A 80 9.00 -16.88 -2.61
N ARG A 81 9.99 -17.70 -2.24
CA ARG A 81 11.34 -17.67 -2.81
C ARG A 81 11.63 -18.78 -3.82
N GLY A 82 10.62 -19.59 -4.17
CA GLY A 82 10.80 -20.71 -5.11
C GLY A 82 11.67 -21.83 -4.59
N LYS A 83 11.87 -21.92 -3.26
CA LYS A 83 12.73 -22.90 -2.59
C LYS A 83 11.96 -24.08 -1.97
N LEU A 84 10.62 -24.12 -2.09
CA LEU A 84 9.76 -25.09 -1.40
C LEU A 84 9.80 -26.49 -2.05
N ILE A 85 10.03 -27.52 -1.23
CA ILE A 85 9.87 -28.94 -1.56
C ILE A 85 8.86 -29.55 -0.58
N PRO A 86 7.58 -29.72 -0.94
CA PRO A 86 6.60 -30.32 -0.05
C PRO A 86 6.68 -31.85 -0.08
N LEU A 87 6.72 -32.45 1.11
CA LEU A 87 6.70 -33.90 1.34
C LEU A 87 5.41 -34.28 2.09
N SER A 88 4.70 -35.33 1.68
CA SER A 88 3.49 -35.81 2.38
C SER A 88 3.85 -37.03 3.24
N LEU A 89 3.65 -36.92 4.57
CA LEU A 89 4.00 -37.96 5.54
C LEU A 89 2.87 -38.98 5.74
N ASP A 90 1.63 -38.58 5.68
CA ASP A 90 0.43 -39.38 6.01
C ASP A 90 -0.68 -39.30 4.97
N GLY A 91 -0.43 -38.71 3.81
CA GLY A 91 -1.41 -38.47 2.76
C GLY A 91 -2.28 -37.25 2.98
N THR A 92 -2.06 -36.48 4.05
CA THR A 92 -2.78 -35.22 4.27
C THR A 92 -2.49 -34.23 3.14
N GLU A 93 -3.55 -33.61 2.62
CA GLU A 93 -3.42 -32.53 1.66
C GLU A 93 -2.78 -31.30 2.31
N PRO A 94 -1.79 -30.67 1.65
CA PRO A 94 -1.25 -29.41 2.12
C PRO A 94 -2.34 -28.34 2.30
N PRO A 95 -2.17 -27.39 3.23
CA PRO A 95 -3.09 -26.28 3.40
C PRO A 95 -3.30 -25.46 2.11
N LEU A 96 -4.40 -24.69 2.05
CA LEU A 96 -4.65 -23.73 0.99
C LEU A 96 -3.43 -22.80 0.84
N GLY A 97 -3.00 -22.57 -0.42
CA GLY A 97 -1.78 -21.80 -0.74
C GLY A 97 -0.55 -22.69 -1.01
N PHE A 98 -0.61 -24.00 -0.71
CA PHE A 98 0.47 -24.96 -1.00
C PHE A 98 0.04 -26.11 -1.90
N ARG A 99 -1.26 -26.28 -2.17
CA ARG A 99 -1.83 -27.35 -3.01
C ARG A 99 -1.42 -27.27 -4.48
N GLN A 100 -0.98 -26.12 -4.94
CA GLN A 100 -0.43 -25.94 -6.29
C GLN A 100 0.95 -26.61 -6.48
N PHE A 101 1.64 -26.93 -5.39
CA PHE A 101 2.91 -27.63 -5.43
C PHE A 101 2.69 -29.13 -5.30
N GLN A 102 3.24 -29.91 -6.24
CA GLN A 102 3.11 -31.36 -6.19
C GLN A 102 3.91 -31.93 -5.02
N SER A 103 3.23 -32.42 -3.99
CA SER A 103 3.86 -33.09 -2.85
C SER A 103 4.47 -34.42 -3.25
N ILE A 104 5.63 -34.75 -2.67
CA ILE A 104 6.28 -36.01 -2.82
C ILE A 104 5.81 -36.91 -1.67
N ASP A 105 5.14 -38.04 -2.00
CA ASP A 105 4.62 -38.97 -0.99
C ASP A 105 5.73 -39.78 -0.36
N VAL A 106 5.89 -39.66 0.96
CA VAL A 106 6.81 -40.43 1.81
C VAL A 106 6.07 -41.24 2.89
N SER A 107 4.74 -41.36 2.82
CA SER A 107 3.87 -42.00 3.81
C SER A 107 4.21 -43.47 4.03
N LYS A 108 4.67 -44.15 3.00
CA LYS A 108 5.04 -45.59 3.06
C LYS A 108 6.44 -45.84 3.58
N TRP A 109 7.20 -44.82 3.95
CA TRP A 109 8.56 -44.95 4.41
C TRP A 109 8.63 -45.40 5.88
N LYS A 110 9.16 -46.61 6.11
CA LYS A 110 9.28 -47.19 7.44
C LYS A 110 10.59 -46.84 8.16
N GLY A 111 11.41 -45.97 7.58
CA GLY A 111 12.58 -45.40 8.25
C GLY A 111 13.87 -46.19 8.13
N SER A 112 13.93 -47.26 7.32
CA SER A 112 15.15 -47.96 6.96
C SER A 112 15.45 -47.80 5.46
N GLY A 113 16.67 -47.45 5.11
CA GLY A 113 17.08 -47.22 3.72
C GLY A 113 16.58 -45.90 3.13
N ALA A 114 16.60 -45.77 1.80
CA ALA A 114 16.12 -44.59 1.09
C ALA A 114 14.59 -44.46 1.17
N PRO A 115 14.05 -43.25 1.29
CA PRO A 115 12.59 -43.03 1.29
C PRO A 115 11.97 -43.43 -0.04
N PRO A 116 10.69 -43.85 -0.07
CA PRO A 116 9.94 -43.92 -1.31
C PRO A 116 10.05 -42.57 -2.03
N ALA A 117 10.31 -42.61 -3.33
CA ALA A 117 10.57 -41.43 -4.14
C ALA A 117 11.87 -40.65 -3.78
N ALA A 118 12.90 -41.29 -3.20
CA ALA A 118 14.22 -40.71 -2.96
C ALA A 118 14.80 -39.99 -4.18
N GLU A 119 14.64 -40.57 -5.37
CA GLU A 119 15.05 -39.96 -6.64
C GLU A 119 14.31 -38.64 -6.94
N ARG A 120 13.02 -38.58 -6.60
CA ARG A 120 12.22 -37.34 -6.80
C ARG A 120 12.64 -36.25 -5.82
N ILE A 121 12.98 -36.61 -4.59
CA ILE A 121 13.49 -35.65 -3.59
C ILE A 121 14.83 -35.11 -4.05
N ARG A 122 15.76 -36.00 -4.49
CA ARG A 122 17.06 -35.58 -5.01
C ARG A 122 16.94 -34.65 -6.21
N THR A 123 16.15 -35.04 -7.21
CA THR A 123 15.90 -34.20 -8.40
C THR A 123 15.29 -32.84 -8.04
N ALA A 124 14.39 -32.78 -7.04
CA ALA A 124 13.80 -31.54 -6.59
C ALA A 124 14.85 -30.62 -5.92
N ILE A 125 15.72 -31.20 -5.08
CA ILE A 125 16.83 -30.47 -4.44
C ILE A 125 17.81 -29.96 -5.51
N GLU A 126 18.26 -30.79 -6.42
CA GLU A 126 19.18 -30.41 -7.50
C GLU A 126 18.63 -29.28 -8.36
N ARG A 127 17.34 -29.34 -8.70
CA ARG A 127 16.68 -28.31 -9.49
C ARG A 127 16.60 -26.96 -8.78
N ILE A 128 16.31 -26.96 -7.47
CA ILE A 128 16.14 -25.73 -6.70
C ILE A 128 17.51 -25.16 -6.30
N SER A 129 18.48 -25.98 -5.92
CA SER A 129 19.83 -25.55 -5.51
C SER A 129 20.79 -25.25 -6.68
N GLY A 130 20.38 -25.46 -7.93
CA GLY A 130 21.20 -25.21 -9.12
C GLY A 130 22.39 -26.17 -9.28
N LEU A 131 22.44 -27.28 -8.54
CA LEU A 131 23.47 -28.28 -8.67
C LEU A 131 23.27 -29.07 -9.97
N GLN A 132 24.30 -29.14 -10.83
CA GLN A 132 24.23 -29.93 -12.07
C GLN A 132 24.12 -31.41 -11.76
N PRO A 133 23.26 -32.18 -12.46
CA PRO A 133 23.12 -33.62 -12.22
C PRO A 133 24.41 -34.37 -12.59
N SER A 134 24.91 -35.14 -11.68
CA SER A 134 25.96 -36.12 -11.95
C SER A 134 25.39 -37.23 -12.83
N VAL A 135 25.81 -37.26 -14.09
CA VAL A 135 25.39 -38.26 -15.08
C VAL A 135 25.91 -39.63 -14.70
N SER A 136 25.07 -40.48 -14.14
CA SER A 136 25.29 -41.92 -14.11
C SER A 136 24.48 -42.59 -15.21
N SER A 137 25.17 -42.98 -16.24
CA SER A 137 24.64 -43.63 -17.43
C SER A 137 24.25 -45.08 -17.16
N GLN A 138 22.96 -45.40 -17.17
CA GLN A 138 22.49 -46.73 -17.58
C GLN A 138 21.13 -46.58 -18.29
N GLN A 139 21.14 -46.59 -19.61
CA GLN A 139 19.98 -46.79 -20.46
C GLN A 139 19.66 -48.29 -20.62
N PRO A 140 18.42 -48.74 -20.41
CA PRO A 140 17.98 -50.03 -20.96
C PRO A 140 17.55 -49.84 -22.42
N ARG A 141 18.20 -50.59 -23.30
CA ARG A 141 17.85 -50.70 -24.72
C ARG A 141 16.42 -51.18 -24.91
N ARG A 142 15.56 -50.36 -25.52
CA ARG A 142 14.27 -50.76 -26.10
C ARG A 142 14.43 -51.10 -27.60
N LYS A 143 13.90 -52.27 -27.98
CA LYS A 143 13.80 -52.75 -29.36
C LYS A 143 12.84 -51.90 -30.18
N PRO A 144 13.08 -51.74 -31.48
CA PRO A 144 12.24 -50.94 -32.35
C PRO A 144 10.90 -51.63 -32.63
N ARG A 145 9.83 -50.89 -32.55
CA ARG A 145 8.49 -51.29 -32.99
C ARG A 145 7.99 -50.26 -34.01
N GLY A 146 7.42 -50.77 -35.08
CA GLY A 146 7.12 -50.23 -36.38
C GLY A 146 6.43 -48.90 -36.48
N ASP A 147 6.68 -48.27 -37.58
CA ASP A 147 6.19 -46.95 -38.01
C ASP A 147 4.66 -46.88 -38.12
N PHE A 148 4.05 -46.05 -37.25
CA PHE A 148 2.70 -45.57 -37.45
C PHE A 148 2.77 -44.07 -37.79
N PRO A 149 2.02 -43.55 -38.75
CA PRO A 149 2.22 -42.18 -39.24
C PRO A 149 1.68 -41.13 -38.27
N TRP A 150 2.45 -40.87 -37.19
CA TRP A 150 2.13 -39.91 -36.15
C TRP A 150 2.12 -38.43 -36.63
N ARG A 151 2.69 -38.16 -37.82
CA ARG A 151 2.71 -36.81 -38.40
C ARG A 151 1.32 -36.27 -38.74
N ILE A 152 0.37 -37.13 -39.14
CA ILE A 152 -1.00 -36.70 -39.41
C ILE A 152 -1.79 -36.47 -38.12
N ALA A 153 -1.59 -37.30 -37.10
CA ALA A 153 -2.22 -37.12 -35.79
C ALA A 153 -1.69 -35.88 -35.07
N ALA A 154 -0.39 -35.57 -35.16
CA ALA A 154 0.20 -34.38 -34.56
C ALA A 154 -0.30 -33.08 -35.18
N ILE A 155 -0.50 -33.05 -36.52
CA ILE A 155 -1.04 -31.85 -37.21
C ILE A 155 -2.52 -31.64 -36.84
N SER A 156 -3.30 -32.70 -36.70
CA SER A 156 -4.71 -32.60 -36.28
C SER A 156 -4.86 -32.12 -34.81
N ILE A 157 -4.00 -32.59 -33.92
CA ILE A 157 -4.01 -32.15 -32.51
C ILE A 157 -3.57 -30.67 -32.40
N VAL A 158 -2.54 -30.26 -33.13
CA VAL A 158 -2.08 -28.85 -33.15
C VAL A 158 -3.17 -27.93 -33.72
N LEU A 159 -3.87 -28.37 -34.78
CA LEU A 159 -5.00 -27.61 -35.36
C LEU A 159 -6.18 -27.50 -34.37
N VAL A 160 -6.54 -28.58 -33.70
CA VAL A 160 -7.61 -28.56 -32.67
C VAL A 160 -7.22 -27.70 -31.48
N VAL A 161 -5.98 -27.81 -31.01
CA VAL A 161 -5.48 -26.94 -29.90
C VAL A 161 -5.44 -25.48 -30.35
N ALA A 162 -5.01 -25.19 -31.58
CA ALA A 162 -5.01 -23.84 -32.10
C ALA A 162 -6.45 -23.29 -32.27
N VAL A 163 -7.38 -24.10 -32.77
CA VAL A 163 -8.79 -23.71 -32.87
C VAL A 163 -9.43 -23.52 -31.49
N VAL A 164 -9.17 -24.42 -30.54
CA VAL A 164 -9.64 -24.27 -29.16
C VAL A 164 -9.01 -23.03 -28.49
N ALA A 165 -7.71 -22.80 -28.70
CA ALA A 165 -7.04 -21.60 -28.21
C ALA A 165 -7.60 -20.32 -28.85
N ILE A 166 -7.88 -20.33 -30.16
CA ILE A 166 -8.53 -19.22 -30.88
C ILE A 166 -9.97 -19.03 -30.38
N VAL A 167 -10.72 -20.09 -30.18
CA VAL A 167 -12.10 -20.03 -29.66
C VAL A 167 -12.13 -19.55 -28.23
N VAL A 168 -11.22 -20.04 -27.37
CA VAL A 168 -11.06 -19.55 -25.97
C VAL A 168 -10.57 -18.11 -25.97
N PHE A 169 -9.64 -17.74 -26.84
CA PHE A 169 -9.17 -16.38 -27.00
C PHE A 169 -10.25 -15.43 -27.55
N LEU A 170 -11.06 -15.88 -28.49
CA LEU A 170 -12.20 -15.11 -29.02
C LEU A 170 -13.39 -15.08 -28.06
N TRP A 171 -13.64 -16.16 -27.31
CA TRP A 171 -14.65 -16.17 -26.24
C TRP A 171 -14.21 -15.37 -25.01
N GLY A 172 -12.94 -15.44 -24.63
CA GLY A 172 -12.37 -14.60 -23.57
C GLY A 172 -12.44 -13.10 -23.91
N ARG A 173 -12.34 -12.75 -25.20
CA ARG A 173 -12.53 -11.37 -25.65
C ARG A 173 -13.98 -10.90 -25.69
N SER A 174 -14.96 -11.80 -25.86
CA SER A 174 -16.35 -11.38 -26.03
C SER A 174 -17.12 -11.08 -24.76
N ALA A 175 -16.62 -11.46 -23.57
CA ALA A 175 -17.28 -11.23 -22.30
C ALA A 175 -16.78 -9.99 -21.53
N GLY A 176 -15.56 -9.49 -21.83
CA GLY A 176 -14.90 -8.38 -21.09
C GLY A 176 -14.66 -7.10 -21.90
N ASP A 177 -15.10 -7.02 -23.17
CA ASP A 177 -14.58 -6.02 -24.13
C ASP A 177 -15.54 -4.89 -24.48
N ARG A 178 -16.59 -4.65 -23.70
CA ARG A 178 -17.48 -3.52 -23.95
C ARG A 178 -16.94 -2.25 -23.34
N ALA A 179 -16.67 -1.25 -24.18
CA ALA A 179 -16.39 0.11 -23.71
C ALA A 179 -17.55 0.60 -22.83
N ILE A 180 -17.22 1.11 -21.65
CA ILE A 180 -18.20 1.70 -20.73
C ILE A 180 -18.31 3.17 -21.07
N THR A 181 -19.50 3.61 -21.45
CA THR A 181 -19.79 5.00 -21.76
C THR A 181 -20.53 5.64 -20.59
N ILE A 182 -20.08 6.80 -20.14
CA ILE A 182 -20.74 7.61 -19.10
C ILE A 182 -21.15 8.94 -19.73
N ALA A 183 -22.45 9.11 -19.93
CA ALA A 183 -23.01 10.38 -20.41
C ALA A 183 -23.31 11.29 -19.21
N VAL A 184 -22.69 12.48 -19.19
CA VAL A 184 -22.90 13.48 -18.14
C VAL A 184 -23.83 14.56 -18.68
N SER A 185 -24.94 14.83 -18.01
CA SER A 185 -25.93 15.81 -18.47
C SER A 185 -26.68 16.49 -17.32
N PRO A 186 -27.23 17.68 -17.54
CA PRO A 186 -28.16 18.26 -16.58
C PRO A 186 -29.41 17.40 -16.47
N SER A 187 -29.92 17.27 -15.23
CA SER A 187 -31.19 16.55 -15.00
C SER A 187 -32.35 17.28 -15.63
N PRO A 188 -33.31 16.56 -16.28
CA PRO A 188 -34.54 17.18 -16.79
C PRO A 188 -35.36 17.87 -15.71
N THR A 189 -35.21 17.45 -14.45
CA THR A 189 -35.96 17.96 -13.30
C THR A 189 -35.26 19.14 -12.60
N SER A 190 -34.10 19.59 -13.10
CA SER A 190 -33.38 20.73 -12.50
C SER A 190 -34.19 22.01 -12.64
N SER A 191 -34.32 22.76 -11.54
CA SER A 191 -34.97 24.06 -11.54
C SER A 191 -34.10 25.16 -12.17
N ASP A 192 -32.77 25.03 -12.07
CA ASP A 192 -31.78 25.83 -12.79
C ASP A 192 -30.98 24.97 -13.77
N ARG A 193 -31.46 24.92 -15.01
CA ARG A 193 -30.80 24.13 -16.07
C ARG A 193 -29.46 24.70 -16.51
N ALA A 194 -29.28 26.02 -16.44
CA ALA A 194 -28.03 26.66 -16.87
C ALA A 194 -26.90 26.35 -15.91
N MET A 195 -27.17 26.45 -14.60
CA MET A 195 -26.22 26.06 -13.55
C MET A 195 -25.93 24.53 -13.60
N ALA A 196 -26.95 23.69 -13.76
CA ALA A 196 -26.78 22.25 -13.87
C ALA A 196 -25.95 21.86 -15.10
N ALA A 197 -26.11 22.57 -16.24
CA ALA A 197 -25.31 22.37 -17.42
C ALA A 197 -23.84 22.79 -17.24
N ASP A 198 -23.59 23.88 -16.55
CA ASP A 198 -22.23 24.32 -16.18
C ASP A 198 -21.54 23.28 -15.29
N TYR A 199 -22.23 22.75 -14.28
CA TYR A 199 -21.70 21.70 -13.41
C TYR A 199 -21.44 20.39 -14.19
N ALA A 200 -22.34 20.01 -15.09
CA ALA A 200 -22.20 18.83 -15.93
C ALA A 200 -21.01 18.94 -16.88
N ASN A 201 -20.78 20.10 -17.48
CA ASN A 201 -19.63 20.35 -18.34
C ASN A 201 -18.30 20.21 -17.59
N VAL A 202 -18.20 20.79 -16.38
CA VAL A 202 -16.99 20.68 -15.55
C VAL A 202 -16.76 19.24 -15.13
N ALA A 203 -17.80 18.54 -14.67
CA ALA A 203 -17.70 17.14 -14.27
C ALA A 203 -17.28 16.24 -15.46
N ALA A 204 -17.84 16.45 -16.66
CA ALA A 204 -17.48 15.70 -17.85
C ALA A 204 -16.02 15.95 -18.26
N ALA A 205 -15.56 17.21 -18.22
CA ALA A 205 -14.17 17.55 -18.53
C ALA A 205 -13.18 16.92 -17.54
N ASP A 206 -13.48 16.99 -16.24
CA ASP A 206 -12.67 16.40 -15.20
C ASP A 206 -12.59 14.86 -15.34
N MET A 207 -13.72 14.21 -15.58
CA MET A 207 -13.75 12.75 -15.80
C MET A 207 -13.00 12.34 -17.08
N ALA A 208 -13.17 13.08 -18.19
CA ALA A 208 -12.49 12.80 -19.46
C ALA A 208 -10.98 12.96 -19.34
N ALA A 209 -10.50 13.78 -18.42
CA ALA A 209 -9.07 14.00 -18.20
C ALA A 209 -8.36 12.80 -17.57
N PHE A 210 -9.04 11.99 -16.74
CA PHE A 210 -8.36 10.92 -15.99
C PHE A 210 -8.91 9.50 -16.22
N LEU A 211 -10.22 9.31 -16.43
CA LEU A 211 -10.80 7.96 -16.57
C LEU A 211 -10.15 7.14 -17.69
N PRO A 212 -9.90 7.69 -18.91
CA PRO A 212 -9.26 6.91 -19.98
C PRO A 212 -7.80 6.53 -19.70
N ARG A 213 -7.13 7.25 -18.79
CA ARG A 213 -5.75 6.92 -18.38
C ARG A 213 -5.70 5.73 -17.44
N ARG A 214 -6.74 5.57 -16.62
CA ARG A 214 -6.86 4.49 -15.63
C ARG A 214 -7.61 3.28 -16.20
N PHE A 215 -8.55 3.51 -17.11
CA PHE A 215 -9.42 2.49 -17.68
C PHE A 215 -9.49 2.68 -19.21
N ASP A 216 -8.76 1.89 -19.95
CA ASP A 216 -8.63 1.96 -21.42
C ASP A 216 -9.97 1.96 -22.17
N LYS A 217 -11.03 1.47 -21.52
CA LYS A 217 -12.37 1.28 -22.08
C LYS A 217 -13.39 2.31 -21.61
N ALA A 218 -12.98 3.32 -20.85
CA ALA A 218 -13.86 4.38 -20.38
C ALA A 218 -14.02 5.46 -21.44
N THR A 219 -15.28 5.80 -21.76
CA THR A 219 -15.62 6.94 -22.61
C THR A 219 -16.55 7.88 -21.85
N VAL A 220 -16.20 9.14 -21.78
CA VAL A 220 -17.04 10.20 -21.19
C VAL A 220 -17.65 11.04 -22.29
N ILE A 221 -18.96 11.22 -22.26
CA ILE A 221 -19.72 12.00 -23.22
C ILE A 221 -20.28 13.26 -22.52
N ALA A 222 -19.89 14.42 -23.00
CA ALA A 222 -20.41 15.71 -22.52
C ALA A 222 -21.86 15.98 -23.02
N PRO A 223 -22.60 16.92 -22.38
CA PRO A 223 -24.03 17.15 -22.68
C PRO A 223 -24.38 17.44 -24.13
N ALA A 224 -23.50 18.10 -24.87
CA ALA A 224 -23.73 18.49 -26.26
C ALA A 224 -23.72 17.31 -27.26
N GLU A 225 -23.14 16.17 -26.86
CA GLU A 225 -22.92 14.98 -27.70
C GLU A 225 -23.87 13.81 -27.35
N SER A 226 -24.74 13.98 -26.36
CA SER A 226 -25.53 12.88 -25.74
C SER A 226 -26.77 12.41 -26.55
N THR A 227 -26.84 12.65 -27.86
CA THR A 227 -27.98 12.23 -28.70
C THR A 227 -27.89 10.80 -29.23
N GLY A 228 -26.88 10.01 -28.82
CA GLY A 228 -26.67 8.63 -29.29
C GLY A 228 -27.30 7.57 -28.37
N SER A 229 -28.03 6.62 -28.96
CA SER A 229 -28.59 5.42 -28.32
C SER A 229 -27.49 4.36 -28.00
N GLY A 230 -26.39 4.74 -27.35
CA GLY A 230 -25.33 3.82 -26.93
C GLY A 230 -25.61 3.18 -25.57
N SER A 231 -25.18 1.93 -25.39
CA SER A 231 -25.20 1.23 -24.11
C SER A 231 -24.22 1.86 -23.12
N GLY A 232 -24.67 2.74 -22.26
CA GLY A 232 -23.82 3.45 -21.31
C GLY A 232 -24.58 3.83 -20.04
N TYR A 233 -23.87 4.39 -19.06
CA TYR A 233 -24.46 4.94 -17.84
C TYR A 233 -24.75 6.43 -18.00
N ARG A 234 -25.67 6.94 -17.18
CA ARG A 234 -26.01 8.35 -17.15
C ARG A 234 -25.68 8.95 -15.80
N MET A 235 -24.94 10.03 -15.82
CA MET A 235 -24.68 10.87 -14.67
C MET A 235 -25.48 12.16 -14.82
N LEU A 236 -26.48 12.31 -13.96
CA LEU A 236 -27.43 13.41 -14.02
C LEU A 236 -27.15 14.40 -12.89
N ILE A 237 -27.00 15.67 -13.21
CA ILE A 237 -26.77 16.74 -12.23
C ILE A 237 -27.99 17.65 -12.20
N SER A 238 -28.59 17.77 -11.02
CA SER A 238 -29.68 18.70 -10.74
C SER A 238 -29.19 19.79 -9.79
N THR A 239 -29.57 21.03 -10.05
CA THR A 239 -29.34 22.18 -9.18
C THR A 239 -30.65 22.87 -8.88
N ASP A 240 -30.79 23.33 -7.64
CA ASP A 240 -31.96 24.08 -7.18
C ASP A 240 -31.51 25.27 -6.31
N PRO A 241 -31.52 26.48 -6.84
CA PRO A 241 -31.23 27.69 -6.05
C PRO A 241 -32.40 27.97 -5.12
N ARG A 242 -32.23 27.78 -3.82
CA ARG A 242 -33.24 28.11 -2.80
C ARG A 242 -32.75 29.26 -1.91
N GLY A 243 -33.28 30.44 -2.10
CA GLY A 243 -32.98 31.63 -1.27
C GLY A 243 -31.50 31.97 -1.28
N ALA A 244 -30.91 32.07 -0.10
CA ALA A 244 -29.50 32.37 0.11
C ALA A 244 -28.56 31.12 0.04
N GLY A 245 -28.96 29.99 -0.55
CA GLY A 245 -28.17 28.78 -0.64
C GLY A 245 -28.32 28.04 -1.98
N ALA A 246 -27.46 27.08 -2.22
CA ALA A 246 -27.50 26.21 -3.39
C ALA A 246 -27.66 24.74 -2.98
N ASN A 247 -28.56 24.02 -3.65
CA ASN A 247 -28.68 22.58 -3.54
C ASN A 247 -28.21 21.95 -4.86
N ALA A 248 -27.53 20.82 -4.77
CA ALA A 248 -27.20 20.00 -5.91
C ALA A 248 -27.50 18.53 -5.63
N THR A 249 -27.89 17.81 -6.66
CA THR A 249 -28.04 16.35 -6.63
C THR A 249 -27.27 15.77 -7.79
N LEU A 250 -26.42 14.80 -7.49
CA LEU A 250 -25.72 13.98 -8.47
C LEU A 250 -26.35 12.59 -8.45
N THR A 251 -26.81 12.10 -9.60
CA THR A 251 -27.43 10.80 -9.74
C THR A 251 -26.70 9.98 -10.80
N LEU A 252 -26.28 8.78 -10.45
CA LEU A 252 -25.79 7.78 -11.38
C LEU A 252 -26.93 6.82 -11.70
N ALA A 253 -27.29 6.69 -12.96
CA ALA A 253 -28.35 5.84 -13.45
C ALA A 253 -27.84 4.83 -14.48
N ASP A 254 -28.60 3.78 -14.71
CA ASP A 254 -28.34 2.80 -15.76
C ASP A 254 -28.48 3.36 -17.19
N THR A 255 -28.28 2.51 -18.17
CA THR A 255 -28.20 2.90 -19.60
C THR A 255 -29.46 3.56 -20.13
N ASP A 256 -30.64 3.18 -19.62
CA ASP A 256 -31.93 3.76 -20.04
C ASP A 256 -32.37 4.95 -19.15
N GLY A 257 -31.59 5.23 -18.07
CA GLY A 257 -31.85 6.33 -17.14
C GLY A 257 -33.06 6.09 -16.24
N ARG A 258 -33.58 4.86 -16.20
CA ARG A 258 -34.78 4.51 -15.42
C ARG A 258 -34.47 4.02 -14.02
N THR A 259 -33.30 3.39 -13.86
CA THR A 259 -32.88 2.84 -12.57
C THR A 259 -31.76 3.69 -11.99
N THR A 260 -32.02 4.31 -10.86
CA THR A 260 -30.98 4.98 -10.07
C THR A 260 -30.11 3.92 -9.41
N LEU A 261 -28.81 3.94 -9.72
CA LEU A 261 -27.82 3.06 -9.12
C LEU A 261 -27.27 3.65 -7.83
N TRP A 262 -27.08 4.98 -7.81
CA TRP A 262 -26.55 5.72 -6.68
C TRP A 262 -26.87 7.21 -6.81
N SER A 263 -26.97 7.93 -5.70
CA SER A 263 -27.11 9.40 -5.70
C SER A 263 -26.53 10.04 -4.45
N LYS A 264 -26.06 11.30 -4.58
CA LYS A 264 -25.60 12.15 -3.49
C LYS A 264 -26.22 13.52 -3.59
N ASN A 265 -26.60 14.09 -2.43
CA ASN A 265 -27.22 15.40 -2.32
C ASN A 265 -26.33 16.33 -1.50
N TRP A 266 -26.29 17.59 -1.90
CA TRP A 266 -25.68 18.69 -1.15
C TRP A 266 -26.70 19.76 -0.88
N SER A 267 -26.60 20.36 0.30
CA SER A 267 -27.33 21.56 0.69
C SER A 267 -26.34 22.49 1.39
N VAL A 268 -25.98 23.59 0.76
CA VAL A 268 -24.95 24.51 1.25
C VAL A 268 -25.52 25.92 1.39
N ALA A 269 -25.06 26.66 2.42
CA ALA A 269 -25.34 28.06 2.58
C ALA A 269 -24.53 28.92 1.56
N ASP A 270 -24.92 30.16 1.32
CA ASP A 270 -24.33 31.06 0.30
C ASP A 270 -22.80 31.16 0.32
N ALA A 271 -22.20 31.17 1.50
CA ALA A 271 -20.74 31.31 1.64
C ALA A 271 -19.97 30.11 1.07
N ALA A 272 -20.61 28.93 0.93
CA ALA A 272 -20.03 27.71 0.43
C ALA A 272 -20.47 27.34 -1.01
N ALA A 273 -21.28 28.19 -1.65
CA ALA A 273 -21.81 27.94 -2.99
C ALA A 273 -20.71 27.88 -4.07
N ALA A 274 -19.62 28.62 -3.89
CA ALA A 274 -18.48 28.61 -4.81
C ALA A 274 -17.78 27.26 -4.84
N ASP A 275 -17.75 26.53 -3.71
CA ASP A 275 -17.13 25.20 -3.58
C ASP A 275 -18.01 24.06 -4.11
N LEU A 276 -19.34 24.28 -4.20
CA LEU A 276 -20.29 23.22 -4.52
C LEU A 276 -20.02 22.60 -5.90
N LYS A 277 -19.68 23.40 -6.89
CA LYS A 277 -19.36 22.92 -8.24
C LYS A 277 -18.14 21.99 -8.23
N ALA A 278 -17.10 22.37 -7.52
CA ALA A 278 -15.88 21.56 -7.39
C ALA A 278 -16.17 20.23 -6.63
N GLN A 279 -16.96 20.29 -5.56
CA GLN A 279 -17.38 19.11 -4.81
C GLN A 279 -18.22 18.14 -5.65
N VAL A 280 -19.17 18.65 -6.43
CA VAL A 280 -20.00 17.85 -7.35
C VAL A 280 -19.12 17.20 -8.41
N SER A 281 -18.19 17.95 -9.04
CA SER A 281 -17.28 17.41 -10.05
C SER A 281 -16.33 16.35 -9.50
N ALA A 282 -15.73 16.57 -8.34
CA ALA A 282 -14.86 15.61 -7.69
C ALA A 282 -15.63 14.31 -7.34
N THR A 283 -16.85 14.45 -6.81
CA THR A 283 -17.70 13.30 -6.49
C THR A 283 -18.17 12.57 -7.74
N ALA A 284 -18.47 13.26 -8.83
CA ALA A 284 -18.81 12.68 -10.12
C ALA A 284 -17.66 11.81 -10.66
N SER A 285 -16.45 12.35 -10.62
CA SER A 285 -15.23 11.64 -10.99
C SER A 285 -15.03 10.37 -10.17
N LYS A 286 -15.24 10.46 -8.86
CA LYS A 286 -15.10 9.33 -7.93
C LYS A 286 -16.19 8.28 -8.15
N ALA A 287 -17.45 8.69 -8.35
CA ALA A 287 -18.54 7.78 -8.66
C ALA A 287 -18.33 7.04 -9.98
N ALA A 288 -17.78 7.72 -10.99
CA ALA A 288 -17.41 7.11 -12.25
C ALA A 288 -16.28 6.08 -12.08
N PHE A 289 -15.24 6.42 -11.31
CA PHE A 289 -14.17 5.48 -10.94
C PHE A 289 -14.75 4.23 -10.25
N CYS A 290 -15.58 4.40 -9.21
CA CYS A 290 -16.21 3.31 -8.48
C CYS A 290 -17.09 2.43 -9.37
N LEU A 291 -17.78 3.04 -10.35
CA LEU A 291 -18.57 2.29 -11.33
C LEU A 291 -17.67 1.45 -12.24
N MET A 292 -16.55 2.00 -12.71
CA MET A 292 -15.57 1.29 -13.54
C MET A 292 -14.96 0.12 -12.79
N ASP A 293 -14.58 0.34 -11.53
CA ASP A 293 -14.05 -0.68 -10.64
C ASP A 293 -15.08 -1.79 -10.37
N ALA A 294 -16.36 -1.42 -10.14
CA ALA A 294 -17.46 -2.36 -9.99
C ALA A 294 -17.74 -3.19 -11.26
N ARG A 295 -17.38 -2.71 -12.43
CA ARG A 295 -17.67 -3.35 -13.74
C ARG A 295 -16.44 -3.98 -14.40
N GLY A 296 -15.26 -3.66 -13.94
CA GLY A 296 -13.99 -4.22 -14.44
C GLY A 296 -13.75 -5.69 -14.05
N GLY A 297 -14.44 -6.18 -13.03
CA GLY A 297 -14.36 -7.56 -12.57
C GLY A 297 -15.21 -8.55 -13.38
N SER A 298 -14.91 -9.84 -13.23
CA SER A 298 -15.67 -10.94 -13.84
C SER A 298 -17.06 -11.17 -13.22
N THR A 299 -17.31 -10.62 -12.03
CA THR A 299 -18.53 -10.81 -11.23
C THR A 299 -19.50 -9.64 -11.42
N THR A 300 -20.72 -9.93 -11.84
CA THR A 300 -21.78 -8.93 -11.94
C THR A 300 -22.46 -8.76 -10.58
N LEU A 301 -22.40 -7.56 -10.00
CA LEU A 301 -23.05 -7.23 -8.75
C LEU A 301 -24.58 -7.17 -8.91
N SER A 302 -25.31 -7.71 -7.93
CA SER A 302 -26.75 -7.46 -7.78
C SER A 302 -26.99 -5.97 -7.46
N GLN A 303 -28.18 -5.47 -7.78
CA GLN A 303 -28.55 -4.06 -7.52
C GLN A 303 -28.25 -3.60 -6.07
N PRO A 304 -28.63 -4.35 -5.02
CA PRO A 304 -28.32 -3.96 -3.65
C PRO A 304 -26.80 -3.91 -3.35
N ALA A 305 -26.04 -4.88 -3.89
CA ALA A 305 -24.59 -4.93 -3.69
C ALA A 305 -23.88 -3.79 -4.44
N LEU A 306 -24.31 -3.47 -5.66
CA LEU A 306 -23.78 -2.37 -6.45
C LEU A 306 -24.02 -1.03 -5.76
N GLY A 307 -25.24 -0.76 -5.30
CA GLY A 307 -25.56 0.49 -4.60
C GLY A 307 -24.73 0.68 -3.33
N LEU A 308 -24.55 -0.37 -2.53
CA LEU A 308 -23.69 -0.35 -1.34
C LEU A 308 -22.22 -0.13 -1.70
N PHE A 309 -21.72 -0.81 -2.73
CA PHE A 309 -20.35 -0.66 -3.20
C PHE A 309 -20.09 0.77 -3.67
N LEU A 310 -20.97 1.33 -4.51
CA LEU A 310 -20.85 2.70 -4.99
C LEU A 310 -20.87 3.71 -3.84
N SER A 311 -21.76 3.53 -2.84
CA SER A 311 -21.78 4.39 -1.66
C SER A 311 -20.48 4.31 -0.87
N GLY A 312 -20.02 3.12 -0.49
CA GLY A 312 -18.78 2.95 0.27
C GLY A 312 -17.56 3.48 -0.49
N CYS A 313 -17.44 3.16 -1.77
CA CYS A 313 -16.32 3.60 -2.60
C CYS A 313 -16.32 5.13 -2.79
N THR A 314 -17.47 5.77 -3.04
CA THR A 314 -17.56 7.23 -3.19
C THR A 314 -17.33 7.99 -1.89
N ASP A 315 -17.67 7.40 -0.76
CA ASP A 315 -17.50 8.00 0.56
C ASP A 315 -16.09 7.75 1.16
N LEU A 316 -15.25 6.94 0.50
CA LEU A 316 -13.88 6.67 0.94
C LEU A 316 -13.10 7.99 1.12
N GLY A 317 -12.53 8.23 2.30
CA GLY A 317 -11.80 9.46 2.64
C GLY A 317 -12.71 10.65 3.02
N ASP A 318 -14.02 10.46 3.13
CA ASP A 318 -14.91 11.46 3.75
C ASP A 318 -14.71 11.42 5.29
N SER A 319 -14.17 12.48 5.85
CA SER A 319 -13.86 12.59 7.30
C SER A 319 -15.08 12.48 8.22
N LYS A 320 -16.30 12.54 7.65
CA LYS A 320 -17.55 12.36 8.39
C LYS A 320 -17.94 10.89 8.58
N ILE A 321 -17.31 9.99 7.83
CA ILE A 321 -17.57 8.55 7.87
C ILE A 321 -16.46 7.89 8.68
N SER A 322 -16.81 7.12 9.71
CA SER A 322 -15.82 6.41 10.50
C SER A 322 -15.25 5.18 9.78
N ASN A 323 -14.02 4.76 10.13
CA ASN A 323 -13.41 3.54 9.59
C ASN A 323 -14.29 2.30 9.87
N ALA A 324 -15.00 2.26 10.99
CA ALA A 324 -15.93 1.18 11.34
C ALA A 324 -17.20 1.16 10.44
N ASP A 325 -17.67 2.33 9.99
CA ASP A 325 -18.80 2.40 9.05
C ASP A 325 -18.37 1.92 7.66
N PHE A 326 -17.15 2.26 7.23
CA PHE A 326 -16.57 1.69 6.01
C PHE A 326 -16.46 0.18 6.09
N GLU A 327 -15.90 -0.36 7.17
CA GLU A 327 -15.81 -1.80 7.40
C GLU A 327 -17.17 -2.46 7.30
N THR A 328 -18.18 -1.92 8.00
CA THR A 328 -19.54 -2.43 7.98
C THR A 328 -20.12 -2.46 6.56
N THR A 329 -19.90 -1.41 5.79
CA THR A 329 -20.41 -1.30 4.41
C THR A 329 -19.80 -2.37 3.52
N PHE A 330 -18.46 -2.49 3.51
CA PHE A 330 -17.79 -3.46 2.64
C PHE A 330 -17.93 -4.91 3.11
N GLU A 331 -18.09 -5.15 4.40
CA GLU A 331 -18.49 -6.48 4.91
C GLU A 331 -19.84 -6.91 4.36
N ARG A 332 -20.82 -6.00 4.27
CA ARG A 332 -22.11 -6.28 3.65
C ARG A 332 -21.99 -6.55 2.16
N VAL A 333 -21.18 -5.79 1.43
CA VAL A 333 -20.93 -6.03 0.00
C VAL A 333 -20.28 -7.40 -0.19
N ALA A 334 -19.24 -7.74 0.59
CA ALA A 334 -18.55 -9.03 0.52
C ALA A 334 -19.49 -10.22 0.88
N LYS A 335 -20.45 -10.03 1.79
CA LYS A 335 -21.48 -11.03 2.07
C LYS A 335 -22.48 -11.22 0.92
N LEU A 336 -22.86 -10.15 0.22
CA LEU A 336 -23.79 -10.20 -0.91
C LEU A 336 -23.12 -10.70 -2.21
N ALA A 337 -21.80 -10.51 -2.34
CA ALA A 337 -21.01 -10.87 -3.49
C ALA A 337 -19.63 -11.41 -3.05
N PRO A 338 -19.55 -12.63 -2.51
CA PRO A 338 -18.32 -13.16 -1.89
C PRO A 338 -17.15 -13.37 -2.87
N ASP A 339 -17.44 -13.49 -4.17
CA ASP A 339 -16.44 -13.66 -5.23
C ASP A 339 -16.06 -12.33 -5.92
N PHE A 340 -16.55 -11.20 -5.45
CA PHE A 340 -16.27 -9.90 -6.00
C PHE A 340 -15.00 -9.29 -5.34
N GLY A 341 -13.87 -9.40 -6.03
CA GLY A 341 -12.53 -9.01 -5.54
C GLY A 341 -12.45 -7.58 -5.00
N PRO A 342 -12.94 -6.54 -5.71
CA PRO A 342 -12.87 -5.16 -5.21
C PRO A 342 -13.54 -4.96 -3.84
N ALA A 343 -14.62 -5.67 -3.51
CA ALA A 343 -15.21 -5.56 -2.16
C ALA A 343 -14.24 -6.03 -1.06
N TRP A 344 -13.44 -7.04 -1.34
CA TRP A 344 -12.43 -7.53 -0.40
C TRP A 344 -11.22 -6.61 -0.30
N ASP A 345 -10.85 -5.90 -1.37
CA ASP A 345 -9.82 -4.86 -1.34
C ASP A 345 -10.21 -3.74 -0.38
N TYR A 346 -11.41 -3.18 -0.53
CA TYR A 346 -11.92 -2.14 0.37
C TYR A 346 -12.17 -2.64 1.79
N LEU A 347 -12.61 -3.89 1.96
CA LEU A 347 -12.78 -4.50 3.29
C LEU A 347 -11.43 -4.69 3.99
N ALA A 348 -10.40 -5.12 3.26
CA ALA A 348 -9.05 -5.25 3.80
C ALA A 348 -8.53 -3.89 4.28
N LEU A 349 -8.70 -2.86 3.45
CA LEU A 349 -8.26 -1.51 3.76
C LEU A 349 -8.98 -0.93 4.99
N SER A 350 -10.32 -1.01 5.02
CA SER A 350 -11.10 -0.49 6.16
C SER A 350 -10.77 -1.22 7.47
N ARG A 351 -10.59 -2.53 7.44
CA ARG A 351 -10.15 -3.33 8.60
C ARG A 351 -8.76 -2.93 9.08
N SER A 352 -7.86 -2.61 8.17
CA SER A 352 -6.51 -2.13 8.54
C SER A 352 -6.59 -0.77 9.25
N TRP A 353 -7.46 0.12 8.81
CA TRP A 353 -7.69 1.41 9.48
C TRP A 353 -8.34 1.24 10.86
N VAL A 354 -9.33 0.33 10.97
CA VAL A 354 -9.93 0.01 12.29
C VAL A 354 -8.88 -0.59 13.23
N ALA A 355 -7.97 -1.42 12.72
CA ALA A 355 -6.87 -1.95 13.53
C ALA A 355 -5.94 -0.82 14.00
N ALA A 356 -5.57 0.13 13.13
CA ALA A 356 -4.76 1.29 13.50
C ALA A 356 -5.45 2.16 14.56
N ASP A 357 -6.76 2.42 14.44
CA ASP A 357 -7.55 3.18 15.43
C ASP A 357 -7.55 2.53 16.84
N LEU A 358 -7.40 1.22 16.90
CA LEU A 358 -7.42 0.44 18.14
C LEU A 358 -6.04 0.27 18.78
N GLN A 359 -4.95 0.60 18.09
CA GLN A 359 -3.56 0.34 18.52
C GLN A 359 -3.30 0.85 19.95
N ASP A 360 -3.62 2.11 20.21
CA ASP A 360 -3.37 2.75 21.50
C ASP A 360 -4.54 2.63 22.49
N ARG A 361 -5.71 2.17 22.02
CA ARG A 361 -6.94 2.14 22.82
C ARG A 361 -7.19 0.79 23.48
N SER A 362 -6.90 -0.31 22.79
CA SER A 362 -7.18 -1.66 23.28
C SER A 362 -6.28 -2.71 22.62
N PRO A 363 -5.18 -3.14 23.27
CA PRO A 363 -4.26 -4.13 22.70
C PRO A 363 -4.94 -5.44 22.26
N THR A 364 -5.93 -5.92 23.02
CA THR A 364 -6.65 -7.16 22.68
C THR A 364 -7.53 -6.99 21.45
N ALA A 365 -8.29 -5.87 21.38
CA ALA A 365 -9.12 -5.57 20.22
C ALA A 365 -8.26 -5.29 18.99
N HIS A 366 -7.15 -4.56 19.13
CA HIS A 366 -6.16 -4.34 18.07
C HIS A 366 -5.66 -5.66 17.49
N ALA A 367 -5.18 -6.59 18.32
CA ALA A 367 -4.70 -7.89 17.84
C ALA A 367 -5.77 -8.70 17.10
N ALA A 368 -7.04 -8.60 17.52
CA ALA A 368 -8.15 -9.23 16.80
C ALA A 368 -8.42 -8.56 15.45
N ALA A 369 -8.43 -7.22 15.39
CA ALA A 369 -8.62 -6.44 14.17
C ALA A 369 -7.50 -6.68 13.16
N VAL A 370 -6.24 -6.75 13.60
CA VAL A 370 -5.08 -7.10 12.74
C VAL A 370 -5.27 -8.48 12.10
N ARG A 371 -5.74 -9.49 12.84
CA ARG A 371 -6.02 -10.82 12.25
C ARG A 371 -7.11 -10.75 11.19
N GLN A 372 -8.22 -10.06 11.48
CA GLN A 372 -9.32 -9.89 10.52
C GLN A 372 -8.89 -9.12 9.26
N ALA A 373 -8.04 -8.10 9.40
CA ALA A 373 -7.47 -7.37 8.27
C ALA A 373 -6.58 -8.29 7.41
N ARG A 374 -5.70 -9.07 8.03
CA ARG A 374 -4.84 -10.04 7.31
C ARG A 374 -5.63 -11.09 6.55
N ASP A 375 -6.71 -11.63 7.14
CA ASP A 375 -7.58 -12.60 6.46
C ASP A 375 -8.28 -11.96 5.24
N ALA A 376 -8.70 -10.71 5.35
CA ALA A 376 -9.26 -9.95 4.24
C ALA A 376 -8.21 -9.67 3.14
N ILE A 377 -6.98 -9.30 3.49
CA ILE A 377 -5.85 -9.10 2.56
C ILE A 377 -5.58 -10.38 1.75
N VAL A 378 -5.53 -11.53 2.42
CA VAL A 378 -5.31 -12.83 1.74
C VAL A 378 -6.45 -13.11 0.74
N THR A 379 -7.69 -12.82 1.12
CA THR A 379 -8.86 -13.03 0.26
C THR A 379 -8.85 -12.06 -0.92
N ALA A 380 -8.55 -10.78 -0.68
CA ALA A 380 -8.42 -9.74 -1.70
C ALA A 380 -7.38 -10.13 -2.76
N ARG A 381 -6.17 -10.48 -2.35
CA ARG A 381 -5.09 -10.92 -3.28
C ARG A 381 -5.46 -12.15 -4.11
N LYS A 382 -6.27 -13.05 -3.55
CA LYS A 382 -6.75 -14.22 -4.28
C LYS A 382 -7.77 -13.85 -5.35
N LEU A 383 -8.71 -12.96 -5.03
CA LEU A 383 -9.82 -12.61 -5.91
C LEU A 383 -9.49 -11.48 -6.88
N ASN A 384 -8.57 -10.59 -6.50
CA ASN A 384 -8.13 -9.44 -7.29
C ASN A 384 -6.59 -9.31 -7.29
N PRO A 385 -5.86 -10.24 -7.91
CA PRO A 385 -4.40 -10.32 -7.84
C PRO A 385 -3.67 -9.13 -8.49
N ASN A 386 -4.35 -8.36 -9.34
CA ASN A 386 -3.81 -7.19 -10.03
C ASN A 386 -4.10 -5.88 -9.31
N SER A 387 -4.71 -5.91 -8.13
CA SER A 387 -4.99 -4.72 -7.32
C SER A 387 -3.86 -4.46 -6.33
N ALA A 388 -3.40 -3.22 -6.26
CA ALA A 388 -2.42 -2.80 -5.28
C ALA A 388 -3.04 -2.46 -3.91
N MET A 389 -4.37 -2.31 -3.82
CA MET A 389 -5.07 -1.89 -2.59
C MET A 389 -4.84 -2.83 -1.40
N SER A 390 -4.65 -4.14 -1.67
CA SER A 390 -4.31 -5.10 -0.62
C SER A 390 -2.92 -4.88 -0.01
N TYR A 391 -1.99 -4.25 -0.75
CA TYR A 391 -0.67 -3.83 -0.26
C TYR A 391 -0.77 -2.55 0.55
N ASP A 392 -1.62 -1.61 0.14
CA ASP A 392 -1.98 -0.44 0.95
C ASP A 392 -2.58 -0.86 2.30
N ALA A 393 -3.50 -1.81 2.30
CA ALA A 393 -4.05 -2.38 3.53
C ALA A 393 -2.98 -3.03 4.42
N GLU A 394 -2.03 -3.77 3.85
CA GLU A 394 -0.92 -4.37 4.61
C GLU A 394 0.03 -3.31 5.17
N TYR A 395 0.30 -2.24 4.41
CA TYR A 395 1.11 -1.11 4.86
C TYR A 395 0.56 -0.48 6.14
N HIS A 396 -0.75 -0.28 6.23
CA HIS A 396 -1.40 0.27 7.44
C HIS A 396 -1.33 -0.65 8.68
N LEU A 397 -0.90 -1.90 8.54
CA LEU A 397 -0.66 -2.82 9.65
C LEU A 397 0.79 -2.79 10.15
N ILE A 398 1.66 -1.99 9.54
CA ILE A 398 3.04 -1.80 10.00
C ILE A 398 3.03 -0.84 11.19
N THR A 399 3.74 -1.19 12.24
CA THR A 399 3.86 -0.36 13.43
C THR A 399 4.91 0.72 13.25
N ASP A 400 4.74 1.84 13.94
CA ASP A 400 5.68 2.97 13.95
C ASP A 400 7.10 2.59 14.43
N GLU A 401 7.25 1.48 15.13
CA GLU A 401 8.53 0.98 15.64
C GLU A 401 9.33 0.19 14.60
N ASP A 402 8.77 -0.04 13.40
CA ASP A 402 9.46 -0.78 12.35
C ASP A 402 10.69 -0.01 11.82
N THR A 403 11.86 -0.53 12.17
CA THR A 403 13.15 -0.04 11.65
C THR A 403 13.65 -0.81 10.43
N SER A 404 12.90 -1.80 9.96
CA SER A 404 13.24 -2.61 8.79
C SER A 404 12.79 -1.97 7.47
N PHE A 405 12.00 -0.88 7.53
CA PHE A 405 11.38 -0.24 6.36
C PHE A 405 10.51 -1.19 5.53
N ARG A 406 9.88 -2.15 6.20
CA ARG A 406 8.99 -3.12 5.57
C ARG A 406 7.81 -2.43 4.88
N GLY A 407 7.31 -1.34 5.43
CA GLY A 407 6.24 -0.53 4.82
C GLY A 407 6.62 -0.08 3.41
N LEU A 408 7.82 0.49 3.25
CA LEU A 408 8.33 0.88 1.92
C LEU A 408 8.43 -0.31 0.96
N GLN A 409 8.93 -1.46 1.42
CA GLN A 409 9.02 -2.68 0.60
C GLN A 409 7.65 -3.18 0.14
N ILE A 410 6.64 -3.14 1.01
CA ILE A 410 5.26 -3.52 0.68
C ILE A 410 4.69 -2.58 -0.38
N LEU A 411 4.85 -1.27 -0.21
CA LEU A 411 4.38 -0.28 -1.18
C LEU A 411 5.09 -0.39 -2.54
N GLU A 412 6.40 -0.64 -2.55
CA GLU A 412 7.15 -0.89 -3.79
C GLU A 412 6.67 -2.18 -4.50
N GLN A 413 6.23 -3.19 -3.75
CA GLN A 413 5.60 -4.38 -4.34
C GLN A 413 4.23 -4.04 -4.91
N GLY A 414 3.41 -3.27 -4.20
CA GLY A 414 2.12 -2.77 -4.68
C GLY A 414 2.25 -1.99 -5.97
N ALA A 415 3.23 -1.07 -6.06
CA ALA A 415 3.51 -0.29 -7.26
C ALA A 415 3.98 -1.12 -8.46
N LYS A 416 4.58 -2.30 -8.24
CA LYS A 416 4.91 -3.24 -9.32
C LYS A 416 3.68 -3.98 -9.86
N ILE A 417 2.70 -4.23 -8.99
CA ILE A 417 1.44 -4.90 -9.37
C ILE A 417 0.53 -3.92 -10.11
N ASP A 418 0.34 -2.73 -9.55
CA ASP A 418 -0.46 -1.66 -10.14
C ASP A 418 0.28 -0.32 -10.04
N PRO A 419 1.07 0.04 -11.06
CA PRO A 419 1.82 1.30 -11.08
C PRO A 419 0.92 2.54 -11.19
N ASP A 420 -0.35 2.34 -11.54
CA ASP A 420 -1.34 3.38 -11.73
C ASP A 420 -2.31 3.51 -10.53
N ASP A 421 -1.97 2.93 -9.38
CA ASP A 421 -2.67 3.19 -8.12
C ASP A 421 -2.15 4.47 -7.47
N GLY A 422 -2.97 5.53 -7.46
CA GLY A 422 -2.60 6.85 -6.92
C GLY A 422 -2.31 6.81 -5.43
N ARG A 423 -2.98 5.96 -4.66
CA ARG A 423 -2.79 5.83 -3.20
C ARG A 423 -1.43 5.24 -2.86
N ILE A 424 -1.03 4.19 -3.58
CA ILE A 424 0.32 3.61 -3.45
C ILE A 424 1.38 4.68 -3.76
N GLN A 425 1.19 5.50 -4.80
CA GLN A 425 2.14 6.55 -5.15
C GLN A 425 2.24 7.63 -4.05
N MET A 426 1.13 8.00 -3.41
CA MET A 426 1.14 8.92 -2.27
C MET A 426 1.90 8.37 -1.07
N HIS A 427 1.62 7.12 -0.67
CA HIS A 427 2.31 6.51 0.46
C HIS A 427 3.80 6.25 0.17
N LEU A 428 4.15 5.90 -1.08
CA LEU A 428 5.56 5.85 -1.50
C LEU A 428 6.26 7.19 -1.36
N SER A 429 5.57 8.30 -1.66
CA SER A 429 6.14 9.63 -1.45
C SER A 429 6.53 9.86 0.01
N ASP A 430 5.66 9.52 0.95
CA ASP A 430 5.92 9.69 2.38
C ASP A 430 7.05 8.76 2.87
N GLU A 431 7.04 7.51 2.45
CA GLU A 431 8.08 6.55 2.82
C GLU A 431 9.45 6.89 2.21
N TYR A 432 9.50 7.41 0.98
CA TYR A 432 10.75 7.91 0.40
C TYR A 432 11.32 9.10 1.18
N GLN A 433 10.46 10.01 1.68
CA GLN A 433 10.90 11.07 2.59
C GLN A 433 11.50 10.49 3.88
N ALA A 434 10.90 9.44 4.44
CA ALA A 434 11.34 8.82 5.69
C ALA A 434 12.74 8.18 5.58
N VAL A 435 13.21 7.87 4.38
CA VAL A 435 14.55 7.31 4.11
C VAL A 435 15.50 8.29 3.42
N GLY A 436 15.08 9.55 3.20
CA GLY A 436 15.89 10.63 2.62
C GLY A 436 15.97 10.62 1.09
N ARG A 437 15.11 9.88 0.39
CA ARG A 437 14.97 9.83 -1.07
C ARG A 437 14.01 10.92 -1.55
N MET A 438 14.39 12.19 -1.35
CA MET A 438 13.51 13.34 -1.60
C MET A 438 13.13 13.50 -3.07
N SER A 439 14.03 13.18 -3.99
CA SER A 439 13.78 13.22 -5.44
C SER A 439 12.72 12.18 -5.84
N ASP A 440 12.84 10.97 -5.31
CA ASP A 440 11.88 9.89 -5.57
C ASP A 440 10.51 10.20 -4.95
N SER A 441 10.50 10.83 -3.77
CA SER A 441 9.26 11.32 -3.13
C SER A 441 8.51 12.30 -4.03
N VAL A 442 9.19 13.29 -4.59
CA VAL A 442 8.56 14.26 -5.51
C VAL A 442 8.01 13.57 -6.76
N GLN A 443 8.74 12.61 -7.32
CA GLN A 443 8.29 11.85 -8.50
C GLN A 443 7.04 11.01 -8.19
N ALA A 444 7.04 10.28 -7.07
CA ALA A 444 5.90 9.48 -6.65
C ALA A 444 4.66 10.36 -6.40
N ALA A 445 4.81 11.47 -5.66
CA ALA A 445 3.70 12.39 -5.41
C ALA A 445 3.19 13.06 -6.71
N GLN A 446 4.08 13.41 -7.64
CA GLN A 446 3.69 13.93 -8.95
C GLN A 446 2.88 12.89 -9.72
N ARG A 447 3.33 11.63 -9.71
CA ARG A 447 2.57 10.53 -10.32
C ARG A 447 1.19 10.37 -9.69
N GLY A 448 1.08 10.46 -8.36
CA GLY A 448 -0.20 10.46 -7.65
C GLY A 448 -1.15 11.54 -8.17
N VAL A 449 -0.67 12.78 -8.33
CA VAL A 449 -1.46 13.89 -8.89
C VAL A 449 -1.90 13.65 -10.35
N GLU A 450 -1.06 13.00 -11.16
CA GLU A 450 -1.43 12.64 -12.54
C GLU A 450 -2.54 11.59 -12.58
N LEU A 451 -2.54 10.68 -11.62
CA LEU A 451 -3.53 9.61 -11.47
C LEU A 451 -4.82 10.09 -10.81
N GLU A 452 -4.72 11.03 -9.87
CA GLU A 452 -5.86 11.59 -9.13
C GLU A 452 -5.91 13.13 -9.21
N PRO A 453 -6.07 13.72 -10.39
CA PRO A 453 -5.94 15.17 -10.59
C PRO A 453 -7.00 15.99 -9.87
N ASN A 454 -8.11 15.36 -9.43
CA ASN A 454 -9.25 16.00 -8.79
C ASN A 454 -9.28 15.81 -7.26
N ALA A 455 -8.22 15.23 -6.68
CA ALA A 455 -8.10 14.99 -5.24
C ALA A 455 -7.23 16.07 -4.57
N PRO A 456 -7.81 16.98 -3.75
CA PRO A 456 -7.03 18.00 -3.07
C PRO A 456 -5.99 17.40 -2.12
N TYR A 457 -6.30 16.30 -1.44
CA TYR A 457 -5.35 15.57 -0.59
C TYR A 457 -4.10 15.14 -1.35
N THR A 458 -4.25 14.51 -2.52
CA THR A 458 -3.12 14.09 -3.37
C THR A 458 -2.27 15.28 -3.81
N ARG A 459 -2.91 16.40 -4.15
CA ARG A 459 -2.23 17.65 -4.47
C ARG A 459 -1.45 18.19 -3.27
N SER A 460 -2.02 18.12 -2.08
CA SER A 460 -1.36 18.51 -0.82
C SER A 460 -0.09 17.68 -0.56
N VAL A 461 -0.15 16.37 -0.72
CA VAL A 461 1.03 15.48 -0.60
C VAL A 461 2.14 15.92 -1.57
N TYR A 462 1.81 16.22 -2.83
CA TYR A 462 2.79 16.70 -3.79
C TYR A 462 3.43 18.05 -3.38
N ILE A 463 2.60 19.00 -2.92
CA ILE A 463 3.09 20.29 -2.44
C ILE A 463 4.02 20.10 -1.24
N VAL A 464 3.67 19.21 -0.30
CA VAL A 464 4.52 18.90 0.87
C VAL A 464 5.84 18.25 0.44
N ALA A 465 5.82 17.34 -0.53
CA ALA A 465 7.03 16.74 -1.09
C ALA A 465 7.96 17.80 -1.73
N LEU A 466 7.40 18.77 -2.46
CA LEU A 466 8.15 19.92 -2.99
C LEU A 466 8.75 20.77 -1.87
N ILE A 467 8.00 21.03 -0.80
CA ILE A 467 8.49 21.79 0.37
C ILE A 467 9.65 21.05 1.04
N TYR A 468 9.53 19.76 1.27
CA TYR A 468 10.53 18.95 1.97
C TYR A 468 11.80 18.72 1.12
N SER A 469 11.67 18.77 -0.21
CA SER A 469 12.82 18.74 -1.12
C SER A 469 13.44 20.13 -1.39
N GLY A 470 12.93 21.19 -0.75
CA GLY A 470 13.44 22.56 -0.92
C GLY A 470 12.99 23.29 -2.18
N GLN A 471 12.04 22.73 -2.95
CA GLN A 471 11.49 23.34 -4.18
C GLN A 471 10.41 24.39 -3.88
N PHE A 472 10.73 25.38 -3.04
CA PHE A 472 9.73 26.34 -2.49
C PHE A 472 9.01 27.18 -3.53
N SER A 473 9.70 27.60 -4.61
CA SER A 473 9.07 28.39 -5.68
C SER A 473 8.00 27.59 -6.40
N LYS A 474 8.24 26.32 -6.65
CA LYS A 474 7.30 25.40 -7.29
C LYS A 474 6.13 25.10 -6.36
N ALA A 475 6.40 24.87 -5.07
CA ALA A 475 5.37 24.69 -4.07
C ALA A 475 4.42 25.90 -3.98
N LYS A 476 4.95 27.12 -3.96
CA LYS A 476 4.13 28.37 -3.97
C LYS A 476 3.25 28.48 -5.21
N ALA A 477 3.78 28.16 -6.38
CA ALA A 477 3.00 28.19 -7.62
C ALA A 477 1.86 27.16 -7.60
N ASP A 478 2.16 25.96 -7.11
CA ASP A 478 1.17 24.89 -7.00
C ASP A 478 0.07 25.19 -5.97
N ILE A 479 0.42 25.77 -4.81
CA ILE A 479 -0.56 26.25 -3.82
C ILE A 479 -1.49 27.29 -4.44
N ALA A 480 -0.94 28.26 -5.18
CA ALA A 480 -1.73 29.31 -5.82
C ALA A 480 -2.72 28.74 -6.85
N GLU A 481 -2.33 27.72 -7.60
CA GLU A 481 -3.21 27.03 -8.54
C GLU A 481 -4.25 26.15 -7.83
N ALA A 482 -3.82 25.40 -6.82
CA ALA A 482 -4.71 24.56 -6.02
C ALA A 482 -5.82 25.37 -5.33
N ARG A 483 -5.51 26.54 -4.81
CA ARG A 483 -6.50 27.44 -4.18
C ARG A 483 -7.57 27.97 -5.14
N LYS A 484 -7.23 28.13 -6.43
CA LYS A 484 -8.25 28.50 -7.44
C LYS A 484 -9.22 27.35 -7.68
N ARG A 485 -8.73 26.13 -7.62
CA ARG A 485 -9.53 24.93 -7.89
C ARG A 485 -10.31 24.46 -6.66
N TRP A 486 -9.71 24.55 -5.47
CA TRP A 486 -10.28 24.11 -4.18
C TRP A 486 -10.15 25.24 -3.13
N PRO A 487 -10.94 26.29 -3.25
CA PRO A 487 -10.90 27.40 -2.30
C PRO A 487 -11.35 26.94 -0.92
N GLY A 488 -10.54 27.21 0.11
CA GLY A 488 -10.87 26.85 1.50
C GLY A 488 -10.71 25.37 1.87
N ASP A 489 -10.12 24.58 0.98
CA ASP A 489 -9.87 23.16 1.26
C ASP A 489 -8.80 22.98 2.35
N ILE A 490 -9.08 22.11 3.32
CA ILE A 490 -8.24 21.91 4.51
C ILE A 490 -6.86 21.35 4.18
N ASP A 491 -6.76 20.45 3.20
CA ASP A 491 -5.50 19.81 2.81
C ASP A 491 -4.57 20.82 2.13
N ILE A 492 -5.14 21.69 1.30
CA ILE A 492 -4.40 22.78 0.65
C ILE A 492 -3.98 23.85 1.68
N ASP A 493 -4.85 24.17 2.64
CA ASP A 493 -4.51 25.09 3.73
C ASP A 493 -3.40 24.49 4.62
N TYR A 494 -3.39 23.17 4.86
CA TYR A 494 -2.31 22.48 5.57
C TYR A 494 -0.97 22.53 4.80
N ALA A 495 -0.99 22.32 3.49
CA ALA A 495 0.23 22.40 2.68
C ALA A 495 0.82 23.82 2.68
N ASP A 496 -0.04 24.86 2.53
CA ASP A 496 0.42 26.25 2.61
C ASP A 496 0.87 26.62 4.04
N PHE A 497 0.15 26.20 5.08
CA PHE A 497 0.62 26.32 6.46
C PHE A 497 2.02 25.72 6.62
N SER A 498 2.26 24.55 6.10
CA SER A 498 3.56 23.88 6.18
C SER A 498 4.68 24.69 5.53
N LEU A 499 4.41 25.33 4.40
CA LEU A 499 5.34 26.23 3.73
C LEU A 499 5.59 27.51 4.53
N GLN A 500 4.51 28.21 4.90
CA GLN A 500 4.59 29.51 5.57
C GLN A 500 5.22 29.38 6.96
N PHE A 501 4.82 28.34 7.71
CA PHE A 501 5.32 28.11 9.07
C PHE A 501 6.83 27.86 9.12
N ARG A 502 7.40 27.18 8.13
CA ARG A 502 8.82 26.80 8.15
C ARG A 502 9.72 27.70 7.33
N TYR A 503 9.29 28.08 6.14
CA TYR A 503 10.14 28.69 5.13
C TYR A 503 9.60 30.01 4.56
N GLY A 504 8.32 30.32 4.78
CA GLY A 504 7.64 31.51 4.30
C GLY A 504 7.41 32.57 5.38
N ASP A 505 6.27 33.24 5.30
CA ASP A 505 5.82 34.26 6.27
C ASP A 505 5.17 33.62 7.50
N PRO A 506 5.78 33.70 8.69
CA PRO A 506 5.20 33.14 9.90
C PRO A 506 3.85 33.74 10.30
N ARG A 507 3.53 34.99 9.90
CA ARG A 507 2.23 35.63 10.17
C ARG A 507 1.13 34.96 9.36
N ALA A 508 1.40 34.70 8.07
CA ALA A 508 0.48 33.94 7.23
C ALA A 508 0.19 32.54 7.79
N ALA A 509 1.20 31.89 8.39
CA ALA A 509 1.00 30.61 9.06
C ALA A 509 0.02 30.67 10.23
N LEU A 510 0.03 31.77 11.03
CA LEU A 510 -0.95 31.94 12.12
C LEU A 510 -2.39 32.12 11.60
N GLU A 511 -2.56 32.78 10.47
CA GLU A 511 -3.88 32.97 9.85
C GLU A 511 -4.43 31.65 9.26
N LEU A 512 -3.53 30.80 8.75
CA LEU A 512 -3.88 29.49 8.18
C LEU A 512 -4.17 28.44 9.25
N MET A 513 -3.54 28.51 10.40
CA MET A 513 -3.56 27.47 11.44
C MET A 513 -4.98 27.05 11.89
N PRO A 514 -5.95 27.97 12.13
CA PRO A 514 -7.32 27.56 12.51
C PRO A 514 -8.07 26.81 11.43
N ARG A 515 -7.68 26.97 10.17
CA ARG A 515 -8.27 26.28 9.01
C ARG A 515 -7.56 24.96 8.71
N ALA A 516 -6.24 24.95 8.84
CA ALA A 516 -5.41 23.77 8.62
C ALA A 516 -5.51 22.72 9.74
N PHE A 517 -5.95 23.15 10.93
CA PHE A 517 -6.08 22.29 12.10
C PHE A 517 -7.31 22.68 12.93
N ASN A 518 -8.03 21.71 13.43
CA ASN A 518 -9.12 21.95 14.37
C ASN A 518 -8.58 22.08 15.81
N TYR A 519 -7.73 23.09 16.05
CA TYR A 519 -7.07 23.30 17.34
C TYR A 519 -7.80 24.32 18.21
N SER A 520 -7.93 24.02 19.49
CA SER A 520 -8.36 25.00 20.51
C SER A 520 -7.30 26.09 20.71
N ASP A 521 -7.69 27.21 21.31
CA ASP A 521 -6.77 28.30 21.64
C ASP A 521 -5.59 27.86 22.52
N ALA A 522 -5.84 26.96 23.46
CA ALA A 522 -4.80 26.38 24.29
C ALA A 522 -3.80 25.52 23.49
N GLU A 523 -4.28 24.82 22.47
CA GLU A 523 -3.43 24.07 21.57
C GLU A 523 -2.63 24.94 20.61
N MET A 524 -3.15 26.09 20.25
CA MET A 524 -2.48 27.08 19.42
C MET A 524 -1.40 27.88 20.14
N ALA A 525 -1.48 28.01 21.47
CA ALA A 525 -0.59 28.88 22.25
C ALA A 525 0.92 28.59 22.04
N PRO A 526 1.43 27.34 22.05
CA PRO A 526 2.84 27.05 21.79
C PRO A 526 3.27 27.46 20.37
N TYR A 527 2.41 27.27 19.37
CA TYR A 527 2.70 27.63 17.99
C TYR A 527 2.76 29.14 17.78
N ARG A 528 1.90 29.91 18.47
CA ARG A 528 1.99 31.38 18.50
C ARG A 528 3.34 31.85 19.04
N LYS A 529 3.88 31.19 20.08
CA LYS A 529 5.21 31.46 20.60
C LYS A 529 6.31 31.14 19.58
N LEU A 530 6.20 29.99 18.87
CA LEU A 530 7.13 29.65 17.81
C LEU A 530 7.13 30.68 16.68
N VAL A 531 5.97 31.16 16.27
CA VAL A 531 5.87 32.22 15.27
C VAL A 531 6.47 33.52 15.77
N ALA A 532 6.19 33.93 17.01
CA ALA A 532 6.79 35.10 17.60
C ALA A 532 8.33 35.02 17.67
N ALA A 533 8.86 33.82 17.99
CA ALA A 533 10.29 33.57 17.99
C ALA A 533 10.89 33.58 16.59
N ARG A 534 10.16 33.16 15.55
CA ARG A 534 10.61 33.29 14.15
C ARG A 534 10.64 34.74 13.65
N LEU A 535 9.69 35.56 14.07
CA LEU A 535 9.63 36.98 13.70
C LEU A 535 10.73 37.82 14.40
N ASP A 536 11.13 37.41 15.60
CA ASP A 536 12.19 38.07 16.37
C ASP A 536 12.98 37.00 17.16
N PRO A 537 13.98 36.37 16.52
CA PRO A 537 14.64 35.16 17.02
C PRO A 537 15.69 35.45 18.11
N THR A 538 15.33 36.16 19.16
CA THR A 538 16.21 36.29 20.33
C THR A 538 16.34 34.94 21.05
N PRO A 539 17.51 34.61 21.65
CA PRO A 539 17.72 33.36 22.36
C PRO A 539 16.60 33.06 23.37
N ALA A 540 16.21 34.04 24.18
CA ALA A 540 15.16 33.89 25.19
C ALA A 540 13.79 33.54 24.59
N LYS A 541 13.38 34.16 23.46
CA LYS A 541 12.12 33.84 22.79
C LYS A 541 12.12 32.46 22.18
N VAL A 542 13.24 32.07 21.58
CA VAL A 542 13.40 30.71 21.01
C VAL A 542 13.32 29.66 22.12
N ASP A 543 14.01 29.87 23.23
CA ASP A 543 14.03 28.93 24.35
C ASP A 543 12.65 28.83 25.03
N ASP A 544 11.94 29.98 25.22
CA ASP A 544 10.56 29.99 25.73
C ASP A 544 9.58 29.27 24.79
N ALA A 545 9.71 29.44 23.48
CA ALA A 545 8.86 28.77 22.50
C ALA A 545 9.07 27.25 22.48
N ILE A 546 10.31 26.81 22.52
CA ILE A 546 10.68 25.37 22.57
C ILE A 546 10.18 24.76 23.89
N ALA A 547 10.39 25.46 25.02
CA ALA A 547 9.92 25.00 26.33
C ALA A 547 8.39 24.89 26.37
N ALA A 548 7.66 25.86 25.82
CA ALA A 548 6.20 25.82 25.77
C ALA A 548 5.68 24.66 24.93
N LEU A 549 6.37 24.30 23.85
CA LEU A 549 6.02 23.14 23.02
C LEU A 549 6.25 21.83 23.80
N GLY A 550 7.37 21.71 24.52
CA GLY A 550 7.73 20.55 25.32
C GLY A 550 6.85 20.33 26.57
N ALA A 551 6.28 21.40 27.10
CA ALA A 551 5.49 21.34 28.34
C ALA A 551 4.13 20.61 28.21
N ARG A 552 3.59 20.45 26.99
CA ARG A 552 2.24 19.87 26.78
C ARG A 552 2.14 18.40 27.20
N ALA A 553 3.13 17.60 26.89
CA ALA A 553 3.21 16.20 27.26
C ALA A 553 4.70 15.75 27.15
N PRO A 554 5.54 16.06 28.15
CA PRO A 554 6.99 15.94 28.06
C PRO A 554 7.50 14.54 27.69
N ASN A 555 6.73 13.52 28.03
CA ASN A 555 7.06 12.13 27.75
C ASN A 555 6.35 11.59 26.49
N SER A 556 5.51 12.39 25.84
CA SER A 556 4.86 12.01 24.60
C SER A 556 5.86 12.02 23.48
N PHE A 557 5.89 10.95 22.74
CA PHE A 557 6.63 10.79 21.49
C PHE A 557 6.36 11.94 20.49
N LEU A 558 5.10 12.27 20.23
CA LEU A 558 4.72 13.39 19.37
C LEU A 558 5.29 14.73 19.81
N THR A 559 5.29 14.99 21.14
CA THR A 559 5.86 16.23 21.69
C THR A 559 7.37 16.29 21.46
N ARG A 560 8.09 15.19 21.68
CA ARG A 560 9.55 15.14 21.46
C ARG A 560 9.90 15.37 19.99
N ASN A 561 9.16 14.78 19.06
CA ASN A 561 9.35 15.04 17.63
C ASN A 561 9.09 16.52 17.28
N ARG A 562 8.02 17.11 17.77
CA ARG A 562 7.73 18.54 17.55
C ARG A 562 8.83 19.44 18.10
N VAL A 563 9.37 19.12 19.28
CA VAL A 563 10.53 19.82 19.86
C VAL A 563 11.76 19.67 18.95
N LEU A 564 12.06 18.46 18.48
CA LEU A 564 13.17 18.21 17.56
C LEU A 564 13.04 19.05 16.28
N LEU A 565 11.84 19.08 15.69
CA LEU A 565 11.58 19.87 14.48
C LEU A 565 11.75 21.38 14.73
N ALA A 566 11.33 21.88 15.88
CA ALA A 566 11.57 23.26 16.29
C ALA A 566 13.07 23.56 16.49
N LEU A 567 13.81 22.66 17.12
CA LEU A 567 15.28 22.78 17.28
C LEU A 567 15.98 22.85 15.92
N GLY A 568 15.59 22.01 14.94
CA GLY A 568 16.08 22.06 13.57
C GLY A 568 15.80 23.42 12.91
N ASN A 569 14.56 23.89 12.99
CA ASN A 569 14.11 25.15 12.41
C ASN A 569 14.89 26.37 12.94
N PHE A 570 15.25 26.37 14.23
CA PHE A 570 16.06 27.43 14.84
C PHE A 570 17.58 27.15 14.81
N GLY A 571 18.02 26.05 14.18
CA GLY A 571 19.42 25.67 14.07
C GLY A 571 20.11 25.36 15.41
N ARG A 572 19.37 24.87 16.40
CA ARG A 572 19.84 24.48 17.73
C ARG A 572 20.49 23.09 17.71
N VAL A 573 21.63 22.97 17.04
CA VAL A 573 22.30 21.70 16.73
C VAL A 573 22.59 20.85 17.96
N GLU A 574 23.24 21.43 18.99
CA GLU A 574 23.62 20.69 20.21
C GLU A 574 22.38 20.19 20.99
N GLN A 575 21.36 21.03 21.12
CA GLN A 575 20.12 20.64 21.79
C GLN A 575 19.37 19.55 21.01
N ALA A 576 19.42 19.60 19.68
CA ALA A 576 18.86 18.55 18.83
C ALA A 576 19.57 17.20 19.05
N TYR A 577 20.92 17.20 19.11
CA TYR A 577 21.67 15.98 19.40
C TYR A 577 21.41 15.45 20.82
N GLN A 578 21.40 16.31 21.83
CA GLN A 578 21.03 15.91 23.21
C GLN A 578 19.66 15.21 23.25
N LEU A 579 18.68 15.71 22.49
CA LEU A 579 17.37 15.09 22.40
C LEU A 579 17.41 13.75 21.63
N MET A 580 18.11 13.71 20.49
CA MET A 580 18.20 12.51 19.65
C MET A 580 19.03 11.40 20.29
N GLU A 581 20.00 11.71 21.12
CA GLU A 581 20.86 10.76 21.86
C GLU A 581 20.16 10.14 23.07
N ASP A 582 19.06 10.75 23.58
CA ASP A 582 18.25 10.16 24.64
C ASP A 582 17.77 8.76 24.21
N PRO A 583 18.04 7.69 24.98
CA PRO A 583 17.58 6.33 24.67
C PRO A 583 16.05 6.20 24.51
N LYS A 584 15.31 7.12 25.11
CA LYS A 584 13.84 7.17 24.98
C LYS A 584 13.37 7.88 23.71
N PHE A 585 14.27 8.43 22.94
CA PHE A 585 13.94 9.07 21.68
C PHE A 585 13.74 8.01 20.60
N GLN A 586 12.53 7.90 20.10
CA GLN A 586 12.14 7.04 18.98
C GLN A 586 11.50 7.92 17.90
N PRO A 587 12.20 8.30 16.85
CA PRO A 587 11.62 9.07 15.75
C PRO A 587 10.95 8.10 14.76
N SER A 588 9.80 7.54 15.10
CA SER A 588 9.09 6.62 14.24
C SER A 588 8.23 7.34 13.19
N ILE A 589 7.41 8.29 13.59
CA ILE A 589 6.42 8.92 12.69
C ILE A 589 7.00 10.06 11.84
N GLU A 590 8.06 10.75 12.29
CA GLU A 590 8.56 11.94 11.59
C GLU A 590 10.01 11.80 11.09
N ARG A 591 10.44 10.58 10.72
CA ARG A 591 11.76 10.38 10.09
C ARG A 591 11.98 11.31 8.89
N ALA A 592 10.93 11.58 8.11
CA ALA A 592 10.93 12.56 7.03
C ALA A 592 11.44 13.95 7.47
N GLY A 593 11.15 14.34 8.72
CA GLY A 593 11.62 15.59 9.31
C GLY A 593 13.14 15.75 9.33
N LEU A 594 13.88 14.64 9.48
CA LEU A 594 15.35 14.63 9.51
C LEU A 594 15.98 15.03 8.18
N PHE A 595 15.25 14.91 7.07
CA PHE A 595 15.74 15.16 5.73
C PHE A 595 15.29 16.50 5.14
N ARG A 596 14.48 17.27 5.86
CA ARG A 596 14.01 18.59 5.44
C ARG A 596 15.15 19.62 5.36
N PRO A 597 15.00 20.69 4.57
CA PRO A 597 16.02 21.74 4.43
C PRO A 597 16.46 22.40 5.74
N ASP A 598 15.55 22.59 6.70
CA ASP A 598 15.85 23.17 8.01
C ASP A 598 16.75 22.29 8.90
N PHE A 599 16.94 21.02 8.54
CA PHE A 599 17.86 20.08 9.22
C PHE A 599 19.28 20.03 8.59
N ALA A 600 19.57 20.77 7.55
CA ALA A 600 20.88 20.72 6.88
C ALA A 600 22.06 20.95 7.83
N LYS A 601 21.94 21.88 8.81
CA LYS A 601 22.99 22.11 9.81
C LYS A 601 23.20 20.91 10.75
N ILE A 602 22.15 20.17 11.05
CA ILE A 602 22.21 18.96 11.88
C ILE A 602 22.86 17.84 11.07
N ARG A 603 22.47 17.65 9.81
CA ARG A 603 23.06 16.63 8.92
C ARG A 603 24.54 16.90 8.59
N ALA A 604 24.98 18.16 8.61
CA ALA A 604 26.40 18.51 8.38
C ALA A 604 27.34 18.04 9.50
N ASP A 605 26.83 17.62 10.65
CA ASP A 605 27.60 17.03 11.75
C ASP A 605 27.69 15.50 11.57
N PRO A 606 28.91 14.89 11.63
CA PRO A 606 29.07 13.44 11.44
C PRO A 606 28.29 12.58 12.46
N ARG A 607 27.92 13.12 13.65
CA ARG A 607 27.04 12.44 14.62
C ARG A 607 25.70 12.02 14.01
N PHE A 608 25.27 12.69 12.93
CA PHE A 608 24.04 12.32 12.23
C PHE A 608 24.04 10.88 11.78
N MET A 609 25.20 10.35 11.31
CA MET A 609 25.26 8.95 10.85
C MET A 609 25.11 7.94 11.99
N GLN A 610 25.53 8.31 13.22
CA GLN A 610 25.26 7.48 14.41
C GLN A 610 23.75 7.40 14.68
N ILE A 611 23.06 8.54 14.62
CA ILE A 611 21.60 8.59 14.81
C ILE A 611 20.92 7.78 13.69
N ALA A 612 21.33 7.99 12.43
CA ALA A 612 20.80 7.26 11.28
C ALA A 612 20.99 5.74 11.41
N ALA A 613 22.12 5.28 11.94
CA ALA A 613 22.37 3.86 12.19
C ALA A 613 21.41 3.30 13.24
N ARG A 614 21.23 4.01 14.36
CA ARG A 614 20.28 3.62 15.41
C ARG A 614 18.83 3.52 14.91
N LEU A 615 18.46 4.36 13.93
CA LEU A 615 17.14 4.36 13.31
C LEU A 615 16.97 3.32 12.19
N GLY A 616 17.97 2.48 11.93
CA GLY A 616 17.95 1.50 10.86
C GLY A 616 18.22 2.07 9.46
N LEU A 617 18.37 3.41 9.31
CA LEU A 617 18.55 4.08 8.02
C LEU A 617 19.85 3.66 7.34
N VAL A 618 20.96 3.56 8.09
CA VAL A 618 22.25 3.11 7.52
C VAL A 618 22.15 1.68 6.99
N ARG A 619 21.45 0.80 7.69
CA ARG A 619 21.18 -0.57 7.24
C ARG A 619 20.39 -0.57 5.92
N TYR A 620 19.29 0.20 5.86
CA TYR A 620 18.47 0.35 4.66
C TYR A 620 19.32 0.86 3.48
N TRP A 621 20.08 1.94 3.64
CA TRP A 621 20.88 2.51 2.57
C TRP A 621 21.96 1.54 2.02
N ARG A 622 22.55 0.73 2.90
CA ARG A 622 23.52 -0.30 2.50
C ARG A 622 22.88 -1.45 1.77
N GLN A 623 21.76 -1.95 2.27
CA GLN A 623 21.07 -3.12 1.69
C GLN A 623 20.47 -2.80 0.32
N THR A 624 19.92 -1.60 0.15
CA THR A 624 19.26 -1.18 -1.09
C THR A 624 20.21 -0.52 -2.09
N GLY A 625 21.34 0.01 -1.62
CA GLY A 625 22.24 0.84 -2.42
C GLY A 625 21.74 2.29 -2.62
N TYR A 626 20.51 2.60 -2.18
CA TYR A 626 19.93 3.95 -2.27
C TYR A 626 20.38 4.81 -1.09
N TRP A 627 21.30 5.73 -1.34
CA TRP A 627 21.75 6.70 -0.35
C TRP A 627 20.89 7.95 -0.39
N PRO A 628 20.72 8.65 0.74
CA PRO A 628 19.85 9.81 0.81
C PRO A 628 20.43 10.97 -0.02
N ASP A 629 19.53 11.76 -0.60
CA ASP A 629 19.90 12.83 -1.55
C ASP A 629 20.88 13.85 -0.95
N PHE A 630 20.76 14.15 0.35
CA PHE A 630 21.64 15.12 1.00
C PHE A 630 23.12 14.74 0.94
N CYS A 631 23.46 13.45 0.81
CA CYS A 631 24.84 12.99 0.69
C CYS A 631 25.56 13.51 -0.57
N THR A 632 24.79 13.89 -1.58
CA THR A 632 25.30 14.42 -2.85
C THR A 632 24.92 15.87 -3.11
N THR A 633 23.87 16.36 -2.45
CA THR A 633 23.32 17.71 -2.69
C THR A 633 23.75 18.73 -1.65
N GLU A 634 24.18 18.30 -0.46
CA GLU A 634 24.62 19.20 0.61
C GLU A 634 26.15 19.23 0.78
N GLN A 635 26.67 20.35 1.28
CA GLN A 635 28.09 20.47 1.63
C GLN A 635 28.34 19.88 3.02
N LEU A 636 28.69 18.60 3.06
CA LEU A 636 28.98 17.88 4.30
C LEU A 636 30.45 17.98 4.67
N LYS A 637 30.77 17.89 5.97
CA LYS A 637 32.16 17.79 6.47
C LYS A 637 32.68 16.35 6.49
N TYR A 638 31.92 15.41 5.96
CA TYR A 638 32.24 13.98 5.93
C TYR A 638 31.65 13.35 4.66
N ASP A 639 32.21 12.20 4.27
CA ASP A 639 31.58 11.34 3.26
C ASP A 639 30.59 10.38 3.91
N CYS A 640 29.36 10.33 3.39
CA CYS A 640 28.28 9.56 3.97
C CYS A 640 28.61 8.08 4.14
N LYS A 641 29.19 7.46 3.11
CA LYS A 641 29.49 6.02 3.12
C LYS A 641 30.61 5.68 4.08
N THR A 642 31.66 6.51 4.06
CA THR A 642 32.81 6.38 4.97
C THR A 642 32.40 6.58 6.43
N GLU A 643 31.60 7.60 6.71
CA GLU A 643 31.13 7.86 8.07
C GLU A 643 30.18 6.76 8.56
N ALA A 644 29.21 6.38 7.74
CA ALA A 644 28.29 5.28 8.05
C ALA A 644 29.02 3.96 8.33
N ALA A 645 30.17 3.71 7.67
CA ALA A 645 30.93 2.46 7.88
C ALA A 645 31.44 2.27 9.32
N LYS A 646 31.48 3.33 10.12
CA LYS A 646 31.87 3.27 11.54
C LYS A 646 30.80 2.64 12.43
N TYR A 647 29.56 2.53 11.95
CA TYR A 647 28.44 2.05 12.74
C TYR A 647 27.92 0.73 12.16
N PRO A 648 27.67 -0.29 13.02
CA PRO A 648 27.01 -1.51 12.57
C PRO A 648 25.61 -1.16 12.03
N GLY A 649 25.25 -1.77 10.90
CA GLY A 649 23.94 -1.57 10.27
C GLY A 649 22.89 -2.43 10.91
#